data_ab9f240d1355ebb06e941f732c597aac
#
_entry.id   ab9f240d1355ebb06e941f732c597aac
#
_cell.length_a   1.000
_cell.length_b   1.000
_cell.length_c   1.000
_cell.angle_alpha   90.00
_cell.angle_beta   90.00
_cell.angle_gamma   90.00
#
_symmetry.space_group_name_H-M   'P 1'
#
loop_
_entity.id
_entity.type
_entity.pdbx_description
1 polymer ?
#
loop_
_entity_poly.entity_id
_entity_poly.type
_entity_poly.pdbx_seq_one_letter_code
_entity_poly.pdbx_strand_id
1 'polypeptide(L)'
;MQSPLSNPPMPAAEVNRTLLKDGIANANIPALLMVLYQMTGEATWLQEPFAPGRSPGLDDNDSGQLPDEVQTQIRTAAEEAIEAWLAGRPLAIERPTNLRLAEMLSVAMTEHVPEEYGDIVAAGMGYDLEPTAEAAIAADKTAIVIGGGVSGICAGIELGKLGIDYTLFEKNEDFGGTWFENRYPGCGVDTPSLTYTFSCRPNDWSMYFPLRDEIEGYLLDTAREFGLYDKARFRTHVEEARWNTATDQWDVTITTPDGKRETHSADYLFSAVGILNIPKYPQIDGLDEFAGEVYHTSRWPAEADLSGKRVAVIGNGASGMQVAPAIADEVSRMTIFARSKQWAAPFPQFRKKVPEGVRYLMQVVPLYRAWLEQRLSWTFNDRVHGTLFRDPEWEHPERAVNEINDAHRRVFTRYVEEQLQDRPELIERVLPEYPPFAKRMLLDNGWFRTIKKPYVDLIPEHLAKVEGNTLSTSSGETVEADVIILATGFQTTNVLGSYDIVGREGQLLRDHWGEDNASAYLGTLVPGFPNFFILLGPNVGSGHGGSMIRNIENQMHFAGQVVQCAEAQEASTVEVKETAYTDYSRRIDDAHDRLVWTHPGTENWYRNSQGRVVAITPWRNDAFWRMTRSPDEADLEFDHRQESSGAA
;
A
#
# COMPACT_ATOMS: atom_id res chain seq x y z
N MET A 1 7.93 -29.99 0.79
CA MET A 1 9.15 -29.29 0.32
C MET A 1 9.84 -28.66 1.51
N GLN A 2 11.18 -28.62 1.55
CA GLN A 2 11.90 -27.85 2.57
C GLN A 2 11.65 -26.36 2.32
N SER A 3 11.45 -25.57 3.41
CA SER A 3 11.28 -24.13 3.31
C SER A 3 12.49 -23.47 2.62
N PRO A 4 12.28 -22.46 1.77
CA PRO A 4 13.38 -21.71 1.15
C PRO A 4 14.31 -21.04 2.19
N LEU A 5 13.87 -20.96 3.46
CA LEU A 5 14.64 -20.40 4.56
C LEU A 5 15.60 -21.41 5.22
N SER A 6 15.46 -22.71 4.91
CA SER A 6 16.18 -23.79 5.62
C SER A 6 17.63 -23.96 5.15
N ASN A 7 17.96 -23.55 3.93
CA ASN A 7 19.28 -23.73 3.34
C ASN A 7 19.95 -22.40 2.95
N PRO A 8 21.30 -22.31 3.03
CA PRO A 8 22.02 -21.14 2.52
C PRO A 8 21.75 -20.92 1.02
N PRO A 9 21.49 -19.66 0.59
CA PRO A 9 21.21 -19.34 -0.81
C PRO A 9 22.46 -19.39 -1.70
N MET A 10 23.64 -19.44 -1.11
CA MET A 10 24.92 -19.49 -1.82
C MET A 10 25.95 -20.38 -1.08
N PRO A 11 26.95 -20.91 -1.80
CA PRO A 11 28.04 -21.69 -1.18
C PRO A 11 28.80 -20.85 -0.13
N ALA A 12 29.17 -21.46 0.98
CA ALA A 12 29.94 -20.82 2.06
C ALA A 12 31.25 -20.16 1.58
N ALA A 13 31.88 -20.71 0.54
CA ALA A 13 33.11 -20.16 -0.03
C ALA A 13 32.93 -18.85 -0.78
N GLU A 14 31.70 -18.53 -1.23
CA GLU A 14 31.35 -17.31 -1.98
C GLU A 14 30.91 -16.17 -1.06
N VAL A 15 30.69 -16.43 0.23
CA VAL A 15 30.23 -15.44 1.20
C VAL A 15 31.33 -14.43 1.52
N ASN A 16 31.03 -13.14 1.33
CA ASN A 16 31.91 -12.05 1.75
C ASN A 16 31.79 -11.83 3.27
N ARG A 17 32.75 -12.40 4.04
CA ARG A 17 32.75 -12.35 5.52
C ARG A 17 32.87 -10.94 6.07
N THR A 18 33.52 -10.03 5.35
CA THR A 18 33.64 -8.63 5.79
C THR A 18 32.29 -7.93 5.76
N LEU A 19 31.56 -8.06 4.66
CA LEU A 19 30.21 -7.51 4.54
C LEU A 19 29.20 -8.20 5.49
N LEU A 20 29.33 -9.53 5.67
CA LEU A 20 28.48 -10.26 6.61
C LEU A 20 28.68 -9.76 8.06
N LYS A 21 29.94 -9.57 8.49
CA LYS A 21 30.25 -9.02 9.82
C LYS A 21 29.73 -7.59 9.98
N ASP A 22 29.90 -6.73 8.98
CA ASP A 22 29.32 -5.39 8.98
C ASP A 22 27.79 -5.45 9.07
N GLY A 23 27.15 -6.37 8.33
CA GLY A 23 25.72 -6.60 8.40
C GLY A 23 25.23 -7.01 9.78
N ILE A 24 25.90 -7.96 10.43
CA ILE A 24 25.58 -8.41 11.78
C ILE A 24 25.80 -7.27 12.80
N ALA A 25 26.87 -6.48 12.64
CA ALA A 25 27.15 -5.35 13.51
C ALA A 25 26.05 -4.27 13.48
N ASN A 26 25.41 -4.08 12.33
CA ASN A 26 24.33 -3.11 12.12
C ASN A 26 22.93 -3.73 12.08
N ALA A 27 22.81 -5.03 12.38
CA ALA A 27 21.54 -5.74 12.33
C ALA A 27 20.56 -5.27 13.40
N ASN A 28 19.27 -5.33 13.07
CA ASN A 28 18.18 -5.20 14.02
C ASN A 28 18.24 -6.35 15.03
N ILE A 29 18.44 -6.04 16.29
CA ILE A 29 18.65 -7.02 17.36
C ILE A 29 17.43 -7.93 17.57
N PRO A 30 16.19 -7.42 17.69
CA PRO A 30 15.03 -8.28 17.86
C PRO A 30 14.84 -9.30 16.70
N ALA A 31 15.11 -8.91 15.45
CA ALA A 31 15.08 -9.85 14.33
C ALA A 31 16.20 -10.89 14.42
N LEU A 32 17.40 -10.47 14.84
CA LEU A 32 18.56 -11.35 14.99
C LEU A 32 18.35 -12.39 16.10
N LEU A 33 17.66 -12.05 17.19
CA LEU A 33 17.28 -12.99 18.26
C LEU A 33 16.37 -14.12 17.75
N MET A 34 15.43 -13.81 16.83
CA MET A 34 14.56 -14.80 16.23
C MET A 34 15.37 -15.78 15.34
N VAL A 35 16.36 -15.26 14.61
CA VAL A 35 17.30 -16.07 13.83
C VAL A 35 18.12 -16.99 14.76
N LEU A 36 18.70 -16.45 15.82
CA LEU A 36 19.45 -17.22 16.81
C LEU A 36 18.62 -18.35 17.42
N TYR A 37 17.41 -18.06 17.85
CA TYR A 37 16.51 -19.07 18.39
C TYR A 37 16.24 -20.20 17.40
N GLN A 38 15.96 -19.89 16.13
CA GLN A 38 15.72 -20.94 15.13
C GLN A 38 16.98 -21.70 14.76
N MET A 39 18.15 -21.06 14.72
CA MET A 39 19.42 -21.72 14.40
C MET A 39 19.92 -22.62 15.53
N THR A 40 19.74 -22.23 16.80
CA THR A 40 20.30 -22.92 17.96
C THR A 40 19.31 -23.80 18.70
N GLY A 41 18.01 -23.48 18.66
CA GLY A 41 16.98 -24.10 19.48
C GLY A 41 16.98 -23.65 20.95
N GLU A 42 17.86 -22.73 21.35
CA GLU A 42 18.07 -22.30 22.73
C GLU A 42 17.04 -21.24 23.12
N ALA A 43 16.08 -21.60 23.97
CA ALA A 43 15.01 -20.70 24.42
C ALA A 43 15.52 -19.51 25.25
N THR A 44 16.74 -19.54 25.74
CA THR A 44 17.38 -18.44 26.48
C THR A 44 17.45 -17.15 25.66
N TRP A 45 17.55 -17.24 24.33
CA TRP A 45 17.55 -16.06 23.44
C TRP A 45 16.23 -15.27 23.44
N LEU A 46 15.15 -15.87 23.93
CA LEU A 46 13.82 -15.21 24.03
C LEU A 46 13.50 -14.74 25.44
N GLN A 47 14.44 -14.83 26.37
CA GLN A 47 14.25 -14.54 27.81
C GLN A 47 15.29 -13.52 28.29
N GLU A 48 15.08 -12.98 29.49
CA GLU A 48 16.10 -12.16 30.14
C GLU A 48 17.44 -12.90 30.28
N PRO A 49 18.57 -12.25 30.04
CA PRO A 49 18.74 -10.81 29.81
C PRO A 49 18.64 -10.38 28.32
N PHE A 50 18.26 -11.26 27.40
CA PHE A 50 18.25 -11.04 25.96
C PHE A 50 16.88 -10.55 25.44
N ALA A 51 15.82 -10.66 26.22
CA ALA A 51 14.49 -10.20 25.83
C ALA A 51 14.50 -8.69 25.54
N PRO A 52 14.02 -8.24 24.35
CA PRO A 52 14.01 -6.81 24.00
C PRO A 52 13.10 -6.00 24.93
N GLY A 53 13.45 -4.76 25.17
CA GLY A 53 12.61 -3.77 25.83
C GLY A 53 11.69 -3.05 24.85
N ARG A 54 10.59 -2.47 25.33
CA ARG A 54 9.64 -1.72 24.49
C ARG A 54 10.20 -0.36 24.11
N SER A 55 10.19 -0.03 22.81
CA SER A 55 10.46 1.32 22.36
C SER A 55 9.31 2.27 22.73
N PRO A 56 9.61 3.51 23.16
CA PRO A 56 8.58 4.51 23.47
C PRO A 56 7.91 5.11 22.23
N GLY A 57 8.46 4.90 21.04
CA GLY A 57 8.01 5.47 19.77
C GLY A 57 7.41 4.44 18.80
N LEU A 58 7.14 4.92 17.58
CA LEU A 58 6.76 4.09 16.43
C LEU A 58 7.99 3.65 15.61
N ASP A 59 9.16 3.65 16.22
CA ASP A 59 10.40 3.25 15.57
C ASP A 59 10.52 1.72 15.40
N ASP A 60 11.55 1.31 14.66
CA ASP A 60 11.84 -0.10 14.41
C ASP A 60 12.56 -0.78 15.60
N ASN A 61 12.94 -0.04 16.62
CA ASN A 61 13.63 -0.56 17.80
C ASN A 61 14.88 -1.41 17.48
N ASP A 62 15.78 -0.89 16.63
CA ASP A 62 16.96 -1.62 16.13
C ASP A 62 17.84 -2.22 17.23
N SER A 63 18.01 -1.52 18.37
CA SER A 63 18.82 -1.99 19.51
C SER A 63 18.10 -2.98 20.42
N GLY A 64 16.77 -3.13 20.28
CA GLY A 64 15.94 -3.86 21.25
C GLY A 64 15.89 -3.20 22.63
N GLN A 65 16.33 -1.93 22.80
CA GLN A 65 16.51 -1.25 24.09
C GLN A 65 17.43 -2.02 25.06
N LEU A 66 18.31 -2.87 24.52
CA LEU A 66 19.25 -3.69 25.31
C LEU A 66 20.57 -2.94 25.54
N PRO A 67 21.26 -3.18 26.66
CA PRO A 67 22.59 -2.66 26.90
C PRO A 67 23.61 -3.11 25.82
N ASP A 68 24.58 -2.29 25.52
CA ASP A 68 25.60 -2.56 24.47
C ASP A 68 26.35 -3.90 24.68
N GLU A 69 26.60 -4.27 25.93
CA GLU A 69 27.24 -5.56 26.27
C GLU A 69 26.35 -6.76 25.86
N VAL A 70 25.03 -6.66 26.09
CA VAL A 70 24.06 -7.70 25.70
C VAL A 70 23.92 -7.76 24.18
N GLN A 71 23.83 -6.59 23.52
CA GLN A 71 23.82 -6.55 22.07
C GLN A 71 25.07 -7.18 21.45
N THR A 72 26.25 -6.94 22.05
CA THR A 72 27.51 -7.54 21.61
C THR A 72 27.49 -9.07 21.74
N GLN A 73 26.97 -9.60 22.85
CA GLN A 73 26.81 -11.04 23.06
C GLN A 73 25.90 -11.65 21.98
N ILE A 74 24.75 -11.00 21.70
CA ILE A 74 23.82 -11.46 20.67
C ILE A 74 24.48 -11.48 19.29
N ARG A 75 25.20 -10.42 18.91
CA ARG A 75 25.89 -10.34 17.63
C ARG A 75 26.99 -11.40 17.48
N THR A 76 27.76 -11.65 18.54
CA THR A 76 28.79 -12.68 18.54
C THR A 76 28.18 -14.07 18.37
N ALA A 77 27.14 -14.39 19.13
CA ALA A 77 26.45 -15.66 19.01
C ALA A 77 25.78 -15.84 17.63
N ALA A 78 25.23 -14.75 17.08
CA ALA A 78 24.65 -14.77 15.73
C ALA A 78 25.71 -15.03 14.65
N GLU A 79 26.90 -14.40 14.75
CA GLU A 79 28.02 -14.68 13.84
C GLU A 79 28.39 -16.17 13.88
N GLU A 80 28.55 -16.75 15.07
CA GLU A 80 28.89 -18.16 15.25
C GLU A 80 27.79 -19.10 14.70
N ALA A 81 26.52 -18.80 14.97
CA ALA A 81 25.40 -19.61 14.50
C ALA A 81 25.24 -19.55 12.97
N ILE A 82 25.35 -18.35 12.40
CA ILE A 82 25.28 -18.13 10.94
C ILE A 82 26.45 -18.82 10.23
N GLU A 83 27.69 -18.70 10.71
CA GLU A 83 28.85 -19.41 10.12
C GLU A 83 28.68 -20.91 10.20
N ALA A 84 28.17 -21.45 11.30
CA ALA A 84 27.90 -22.89 11.43
C ALA A 84 26.80 -23.35 10.45
N TRP A 85 25.75 -22.54 10.27
CA TRP A 85 24.70 -22.82 9.29
C TRP A 85 25.21 -22.74 7.85
N LEU A 86 26.04 -21.75 7.51
CA LEU A 86 26.71 -21.64 6.22
C LEU A 86 27.64 -22.84 5.94
N ALA A 87 28.24 -23.41 6.99
CA ALA A 87 29.04 -24.62 6.92
C ALA A 87 28.21 -25.93 6.82
N GLY A 88 26.87 -25.83 6.75
CA GLY A 88 25.97 -26.98 6.55
C GLY A 88 25.30 -27.51 7.82
N ARG A 89 25.41 -26.83 8.98
CA ARG A 89 24.61 -27.20 10.14
C ARG A 89 23.14 -26.86 9.85
N PRO A 90 22.19 -27.80 10.00
CA PRO A 90 20.78 -27.51 9.81
C PRO A 90 20.24 -26.53 10.89
N LEU A 91 19.14 -25.84 10.61
CA LEU A 91 18.41 -25.10 11.62
C LEU A 91 17.92 -26.08 12.71
N ALA A 92 18.05 -25.71 13.99
CA ALA A 92 17.51 -26.51 15.08
C ALA A 92 15.97 -26.53 15.06
N ILE A 93 15.36 -25.43 14.57
CA ILE A 93 13.92 -25.31 14.37
C ILE A 93 13.68 -24.85 12.93
N GLU A 94 13.44 -25.80 12.01
CA GLU A 94 13.22 -25.50 10.59
C GLU A 94 11.90 -24.76 10.36
N ARG A 95 10.82 -25.20 11.02
CA ARG A 95 9.50 -24.59 10.97
C ARG A 95 8.88 -24.57 12.38
N PRO A 96 8.82 -23.39 13.04
CA PRO A 96 8.04 -23.24 14.26
C PRO A 96 6.54 -23.46 13.98
N THR A 97 5.78 -23.89 14.98
CA THR A 97 4.29 -23.90 14.88
C THR A 97 3.75 -22.48 14.73
N ASN A 98 2.56 -22.31 14.16
CA ASN A 98 1.96 -21.00 13.97
C ASN A 98 1.80 -20.26 15.32
N LEU A 99 1.38 -20.96 16.37
CA LEU A 99 1.36 -20.43 17.74
C LEU A 99 2.76 -19.93 18.16
N ARG A 100 3.80 -20.75 17.93
CA ARG A 100 5.17 -20.36 18.31
C ARG A 100 5.68 -19.16 17.51
N LEU A 101 5.27 -19.02 16.26
CA LEU A 101 5.59 -17.83 15.43
C LEU A 101 4.95 -16.55 16.02
N ALA A 102 3.69 -16.61 16.47
CA ALA A 102 3.03 -15.50 17.15
C ALA A 102 3.72 -15.13 18.48
N GLU A 103 4.12 -16.14 19.27
CA GLU A 103 4.91 -15.94 20.49
C GLU A 103 6.28 -15.29 20.20
N MET A 104 7.00 -15.78 19.21
CA MET A 104 8.29 -15.21 18.79
C MET A 104 8.13 -13.76 18.33
N LEU A 105 7.10 -13.46 17.53
CA LEU A 105 6.82 -12.10 17.11
C LEU A 105 6.43 -11.22 18.31
N SER A 106 5.69 -11.75 19.29
CA SER A 106 5.37 -11.04 20.54
C SER A 106 6.63 -10.65 21.31
N VAL A 107 7.60 -11.55 21.42
CA VAL A 107 8.91 -11.24 22.02
C VAL A 107 9.66 -10.18 21.21
N ALA A 108 9.74 -10.35 19.89
CA ALA A 108 10.45 -9.42 19.01
C ALA A 108 9.83 -8.01 19.02
N MET A 109 8.52 -7.89 19.25
CA MET A 109 7.79 -6.63 19.29
C MET A 109 7.60 -6.09 20.72
N THR A 110 7.90 -6.90 21.75
CA THR A 110 7.70 -6.55 23.18
C THR A 110 6.26 -6.15 23.52
N GLU A 111 5.33 -6.79 22.85
CA GLU A 111 3.88 -6.62 23.05
C GLU A 111 3.13 -7.87 22.62
N HIS A 112 1.90 -8.02 23.08
CA HIS A 112 1.10 -9.18 22.74
C HIS A 112 0.67 -9.15 21.28
N VAL A 113 1.12 -10.14 20.51
CA VAL A 113 0.61 -10.46 19.16
C VAL A 113 -0.37 -11.61 19.32
N PRO A 114 -1.63 -11.49 18.83
CA PRO A 114 -2.63 -12.53 18.96
C PRO A 114 -2.19 -13.87 18.33
N GLU A 115 -2.60 -14.99 18.92
CA GLU A 115 -2.22 -16.33 18.48
C GLU A 115 -2.61 -16.58 17.01
N GLU A 116 -3.79 -16.11 16.61
CA GLU A 116 -4.28 -16.22 15.23
C GLU A 116 -3.42 -15.49 14.20
N TYR A 117 -2.55 -14.56 14.64
CA TYR A 117 -1.61 -13.87 13.76
C TYR A 117 -0.48 -14.80 13.26
N GLY A 118 -0.27 -15.92 13.94
CA GLY A 118 0.74 -16.91 13.56
C GLY A 118 0.54 -17.49 12.15
N ASP A 119 -0.68 -17.55 11.65
CA ASP A 119 -0.99 -18.06 10.31
C ASP A 119 -0.45 -17.12 9.22
N ILE A 120 -0.68 -15.81 9.34
CA ILE A 120 -0.17 -14.84 8.36
C ILE A 120 1.37 -14.71 8.46
N VAL A 121 1.95 -14.89 9.66
CA VAL A 121 3.41 -14.93 9.82
C VAL A 121 3.99 -16.16 9.11
N ALA A 122 3.37 -17.34 9.29
CA ALA A 122 3.80 -18.58 8.62
C ALA A 122 3.76 -18.42 7.09
N ALA A 123 2.66 -17.88 6.56
CA ALA A 123 2.53 -17.59 5.13
C ALA A 123 3.56 -16.57 4.65
N GLY A 124 3.75 -15.46 5.37
CA GLY A 124 4.74 -14.43 5.04
C GLY A 124 6.19 -14.91 5.08
N MET A 125 6.48 -15.93 5.89
CA MET A 125 7.79 -16.60 5.92
C MET A 125 7.92 -17.73 4.89
N GLY A 126 6.88 -17.98 4.09
CA GLY A 126 6.91 -19.05 3.07
C GLY A 126 6.87 -20.46 3.66
N TYR A 127 6.36 -20.63 4.89
CA TYR A 127 6.21 -21.95 5.49
C TYR A 127 4.94 -22.68 5.02
N ASP A 128 3.90 -21.95 4.73
CA ASP A 128 2.60 -22.43 4.27
C ASP A 128 2.39 -22.03 2.80
N LEU A 129 3.39 -22.31 1.98
CA LEU A 129 3.19 -22.32 0.54
C LEU A 129 2.23 -23.47 0.26
N GLU A 130 0.93 -23.21 0.29
CA GLU A 130 -0.01 -24.14 -0.31
C GLU A 130 0.50 -24.43 -1.72
N PRO A 131 0.58 -25.70 -2.14
CA PRO A 131 0.75 -25.97 -3.55
C PRO A 131 -0.39 -25.18 -4.20
N THR A 132 -0.10 -24.20 -5.06
CA THR A 132 -1.10 -23.71 -6.00
C THR A 132 -1.73 -24.97 -6.56
N ALA A 133 -2.98 -25.23 -6.19
CA ALA A 133 -3.65 -26.44 -6.61
C ALA A 133 -3.47 -26.50 -8.12
N GLU A 134 -2.79 -27.54 -8.61
CA GLU A 134 -2.60 -27.80 -10.03
C GLU A 134 -3.93 -28.21 -10.69
N ALA A 135 -5.04 -27.64 -10.28
CA ALA A 135 -6.27 -27.68 -11.02
C ALA A 135 -6.02 -26.83 -12.27
N ALA A 136 -5.51 -27.48 -13.31
CA ALA A 136 -5.33 -26.88 -14.61
C ALA A 136 -6.67 -26.29 -15.03
N ILE A 137 -6.72 -24.96 -15.08
CA ILE A 137 -7.85 -24.25 -15.69
C ILE A 137 -7.88 -24.66 -17.16
N ALA A 138 -9.06 -24.78 -17.73
CA ALA A 138 -9.23 -25.17 -19.13
C ALA A 138 -8.38 -24.29 -20.03
N ALA A 139 -7.57 -24.90 -20.91
CA ALA A 139 -6.55 -24.22 -21.72
C ALA A 139 -7.13 -23.22 -22.75
N ASP A 140 -8.46 -23.16 -22.90
CA ASP A 140 -9.19 -22.25 -23.78
C ASP A 140 -9.72 -20.99 -23.07
N LYS A 141 -9.59 -20.91 -21.75
CA LYS A 141 -10.03 -19.73 -20.98
C LYS A 141 -9.10 -18.54 -21.18
N THR A 142 -9.70 -17.38 -21.30
CA THR A 142 -9.01 -16.11 -21.57
C THR A 142 -9.38 -15.04 -20.56
N ALA A 143 -8.46 -14.09 -20.35
CA ALA A 143 -8.71 -12.93 -19.49
C ALA A 143 -8.27 -11.61 -20.13
N ILE A 144 -8.92 -10.52 -19.74
CA ILE A 144 -8.47 -9.17 -20.00
C ILE A 144 -8.13 -8.51 -18.65
N VAL A 145 -6.96 -7.87 -18.59
CA VAL A 145 -6.51 -7.06 -17.45
C VAL A 145 -6.47 -5.59 -17.88
N ILE A 146 -7.13 -4.70 -17.14
CA ILE A 146 -7.15 -3.27 -17.43
C ILE A 146 -6.28 -2.53 -16.42
N GLY A 147 -5.15 -1.99 -16.87
CA GLY A 147 -4.16 -1.24 -16.09
C GLY A 147 -2.87 -2.01 -15.83
N GLY A 148 -1.73 -1.36 -16.07
CA GLY A 148 -0.36 -1.89 -15.93
C GLY A 148 0.37 -1.41 -14.67
N GLY A 149 -0.36 -1.01 -13.61
CA GLY A 149 0.21 -0.68 -12.31
C GLY A 149 0.52 -1.93 -11.49
N VAL A 150 0.76 -1.74 -10.18
CA VAL A 150 1.04 -2.84 -9.22
C VAL A 150 -0.01 -3.95 -9.31
N SER A 151 -1.30 -3.58 -9.38
CA SER A 151 -2.41 -4.55 -9.48
C SER A 151 -2.36 -5.35 -10.78
N GLY A 152 -2.08 -4.71 -11.92
CA GLY A 152 -2.00 -5.39 -13.21
C GLY A 152 -0.78 -6.30 -13.34
N ILE A 153 0.35 -5.89 -12.76
CA ILE A 153 1.56 -6.75 -12.67
C ILE A 153 1.23 -7.99 -11.82
N CYS A 154 0.60 -7.82 -10.66
CA CYS A 154 0.18 -8.93 -9.80
C CYS A 154 -0.79 -9.87 -10.54
N ALA A 155 -1.81 -9.31 -11.22
CA ALA A 155 -2.76 -10.09 -12.00
C ALA A 155 -2.07 -10.90 -13.11
N GLY A 156 -1.18 -10.27 -13.87
CA GLY A 156 -0.44 -10.95 -14.94
C GLY A 156 0.42 -12.11 -14.43
N ILE A 157 1.08 -11.94 -13.29
CA ILE A 157 1.87 -13.00 -12.66
C ILE A 157 0.98 -14.18 -12.26
N GLU A 158 -0.13 -13.91 -11.56
CA GLU A 158 -1.01 -14.98 -11.04
C GLU A 158 -1.79 -15.66 -12.16
N LEU A 159 -2.29 -14.94 -13.16
CA LEU A 159 -2.93 -15.52 -14.35
C LEU A 159 -1.96 -16.43 -15.11
N GLY A 160 -0.69 -16.02 -15.23
CA GLY A 160 0.35 -16.87 -15.82
C GLY A 160 0.58 -18.17 -15.04
N LYS A 161 0.56 -18.14 -13.69
CA LYS A 161 0.64 -19.34 -12.85
C LYS A 161 -0.58 -20.25 -12.98
N LEU A 162 -1.76 -19.66 -13.16
CA LEU A 162 -3.00 -20.38 -13.37
C LEU A 162 -3.14 -20.97 -14.79
N GLY A 163 -2.23 -20.61 -15.71
CA GLY A 163 -2.25 -21.06 -17.10
C GLY A 163 -3.32 -20.38 -17.97
N ILE A 164 -3.92 -19.28 -17.50
CA ILE A 164 -4.91 -18.50 -18.24
C ILE A 164 -4.19 -17.59 -19.22
N ASP A 165 -4.56 -17.65 -20.51
CA ASP A 165 -4.09 -16.68 -21.50
C ASP A 165 -4.76 -15.32 -21.28
N TYR A 166 -3.99 -14.22 -21.37
CA TYR A 166 -4.55 -12.89 -21.10
C TYR A 166 -3.94 -11.81 -21.97
N THR A 167 -4.68 -10.72 -22.11
CA THR A 167 -4.20 -9.45 -22.69
C THR A 167 -4.32 -8.35 -21.64
N LEU A 168 -3.24 -7.57 -21.45
CA LEU A 168 -3.22 -6.42 -20.53
C LEU A 168 -3.25 -5.13 -21.34
N PHE A 169 -4.21 -4.23 -21.06
CA PHE A 169 -4.31 -2.90 -21.65
C PHE A 169 -3.81 -1.84 -20.67
N GLU A 170 -2.83 -1.03 -21.08
CA GLU A 170 -2.29 0.09 -20.31
C GLU A 170 -2.33 1.38 -21.13
N LYS A 171 -2.90 2.45 -20.56
CA LYS A 171 -3.01 3.77 -21.21
C LYS A 171 -1.66 4.48 -21.38
N ASN A 172 -0.73 4.23 -20.46
CA ASN A 172 0.62 4.79 -20.48
C ASN A 172 1.51 4.02 -21.47
N GLU A 173 2.74 4.49 -21.62
CA GLU A 173 3.74 3.89 -22.52
C GLU A 173 4.52 2.74 -21.91
N ASP A 174 4.39 2.52 -20.58
CA ASP A 174 5.07 1.44 -19.87
C ASP A 174 4.27 1.03 -18.63
N PHE A 175 4.70 -0.04 -17.96
CA PHE A 175 4.21 -0.44 -16.65
C PHE A 175 4.55 0.60 -15.58
N GLY A 176 3.91 0.48 -14.40
CA GLY A 176 4.25 1.27 -13.21
C GLY A 176 3.05 1.98 -12.58
N GLY A 177 2.01 2.35 -13.36
CA GLY A 177 0.79 2.99 -12.86
C GLY A 177 1.09 4.26 -12.05
N THR A 178 0.78 4.28 -10.76
CA THR A 178 1.05 5.42 -9.87
C THR A 178 2.52 5.84 -9.91
N TRP A 179 3.47 4.91 -9.96
CA TRP A 179 4.90 5.19 -9.97
C TRP A 179 5.42 5.64 -11.34
N PHE A 180 4.72 5.32 -12.40
CA PHE A 180 4.94 5.89 -13.73
C PHE A 180 4.43 7.34 -13.82
N GLU A 181 3.24 7.63 -13.28
CA GLU A 181 2.59 8.93 -13.44
C GLU A 181 3.10 10.00 -12.47
N ASN A 182 3.48 9.65 -11.23
CA ASN A 182 3.89 10.61 -10.21
C ASN A 182 5.40 10.81 -10.22
N ARG A 183 5.84 11.82 -10.99
CA ARG A 183 7.27 12.14 -11.23
C ARG A 183 7.76 13.39 -10.51
N TYR A 184 6.95 13.95 -9.60
CA TYR A 184 7.33 15.16 -8.87
C TYR A 184 8.53 14.89 -7.94
N PRO A 185 9.39 15.90 -7.67
CA PRO A 185 10.54 15.78 -6.79
C PRO A 185 10.17 15.29 -5.39
N GLY A 186 10.92 14.35 -4.85
CA GLY A 186 10.66 13.76 -3.53
C GLY A 186 9.56 12.71 -3.48
N CYS A 187 8.93 12.38 -4.63
CA CYS A 187 7.94 11.31 -4.72
C CYS A 187 8.53 9.97 -4.23
N GLY A 188 7.81 9.27 -3.38
CA GLY A 188 8.23 7.98 -2.87
C GLY A 188 7.23 7.39 -1.88
N VAL A 189 7.45 6.15 -1.49
CA VAL A 189 6.56 5.43 -0.58
C VAL A 189 6.75 5.85 0.88
N ASP A 190 5.69 5.77 1.67
CA ASP A 190 5.65 5.92 3.13
C ASP A 190 5.43 4.58 3.85
N THR A 191 5.61 3.48 3.12
CA THR A 191 5.60 2.10 3.61
C THR A 191 7.02 1.54 3.52
N PRO A 192 7.50 0.74 4.49
CA PRO A 192 8.84 0.16 4.43
C PRO A 192 9.05 -0.68 3.18
N SER A 193 10.24 -0.60 2.58
CA SER A 193 10.59 -1.28 1.34
C SER A 193 10.34 -2.78 1.37
N LEU A 194 10.73 -3.45 2.46
CA LEU A 194 10.55 -4.91 2.60
C LEU A 194 9.08 -5.34 2.56
N THR A 195 8.17 -4.49 3.05
CA THR A 195 6.73 -4.78 3.01
C THR A 195 6.07 -4.29 1.73
N TYR A 196 6.68 -3.31 1.03
CA TYR A 196 6.22 -2.81 -0.26
C TYR A 196 6.89 -3.58 -1.42
N THR A 197 6.81 -4.90 -1.37
CA THR A 197 7.50 -5.84 -2.24
C THR A 197 6.56 -7.01 -2.54
N PHE A 198 6.53 -7.50 -3.79
CA PHE A 198 5.80 -8.72 -4.12
C PHE A 198 6.39 -9.92 -3.38
N SER A 199 5.52 -10.80 -2.88
CA SER A 199 5.94 -12.01 -2.16
C SER A 199 6.79 -12.94 -3.02
N CYS A 200 6.47 -13.00 -4.32
CA CYS A 200 7.18 -13.85 -5.28
C CYS A 200 8.52 -13.27 -5.77
N ARG A 201 8.81 -11.98 -5.52
CA ARG A 201 10.01 -11.31 -6.03
C ARG A 201 10.62 -10.36 -5.00
N PRO A 202 11.44 -10.86 -4.07
CA PRO A 202 12.24 -10.03 -3.17
C PRO A 202 13.14 -9.07 -3.94
N ASN A 203 13.45 -7.90 -3.33
CA ASN A 203 14.35 -6.92 -3.94
C ASN A 203 15.46 -6.48 -2.97
N ASP A 204 16.60 -6.09 -3.51
CA ASP A 204 17.73 -5.50 -2.80
C ASP A 204 17.59 -3.99 -2.71
N TRP A 205 16.68 -3.54 -1.86
CA TRP A 205 16.36 -2.12 -1.71
C TRP A 205 17.52 -1.30 -1.14
N SER A 206 17.84 -0.19 -1.80
CA SER A 206 18.88 0.73 -1.36
C SER A 206 18.45 1.60 -0.17
N MET A 207 17.15 1.76 0.03
CA MET A 207 16.56 2.63 1.06
C MET A 207 15.49 1.89 1.87
N TYR A 208 15.36 2.25 3.17
CA TYR A 208 14.28 1.74 4.01
C TYR A 208 12.88 2.15 3.50
N PHE A 209 12.80 3.33 2.87
CA PHE A 209 11.60 3.88 2.23
C PHE A 209 12.03 4.47 0.89
N PRO A 210 11.93 3.71 -0.20
CA PRO A 210 12.49 4.12 -1.48
C PRO A 210 11.74 5.27 -2.13
N LEU A 211 12.46 5.99 -2.98
CA LEU A 211 11.91 6.98 -3.86
C LEU A 211 11.34 6.34 -5.12
N ARG A 212 10.55 7.10 -5.82
CA ARG A 212 9.80 6.70 -7.02
C ARG A 212 10.64 5.93 -8.05
N ASP A 213 11.83 6.40 -8.37
CA ASP A 213 12.63 5.81 -9.45
C ASP A 213 13.08 4.37 -9.14
N GLU A 214 13.41 4.09 -7.88
CA GLU A 214 13.76 2.73 -7.44
C GLU A 214 12.54 1.82 -7.45
N ILE A 215 11.36 2.34 -7.07
CA ILE A 215 10.11 1.59 -7.09
C ILE A 215 9.68 1.29 -8.52
N GLU A 216 9.73 2.27 -9.41
CA GLU A 216 9.41 2.07 -10.83
C GLU A 216 10.35 1.05 -11.44
N GLY A 217 11.67 1.19 -11.23
CA GLY A 217 12.66 0.22 -11.68
C GLY A 217 12.34 -1.21 -11.23
N TYR A 218 11.98 -1.38 -9.95
CA TYR A 218 11.55 -2.66 -9.39
C TYR A 218 10.32 -3.24 -10.12
N LEU A 219 9.31 -2.42 -10.40
CA LEU A 219 8.10 -2.85 -11.09
C LEU A 219 8.38 -3.24 -12.55
N LEU A 220 9.19 -2.45 -13.27
CA LEU A 220 9.59 -2.74 -14.64
C LEU A 220 10.40 -4.03 -14.73
N ASP A 221 11.34 -4.23 -13.81
CA ASP A 221 12.14 -5.46 -13.76
C ASP A 221 11.27 -6.67 -13.41
N THR A 222 10.29 -6.51 -12.51
CA THR A 222 9.31 -7.56 -12.23
C THR A 222 8.50 -7.91 -13.49
N ALA A 223 8.00 -6.92 -14.20
CA ALA A 223 7.24 -7.16 -15.43
C ALA A 223 8.08 -7.88 -16.50
N ARG A 224 9.39 -7.56 -16.63
CA ARG A 224 10.31 -8.25 -17.56
C ARG A 224 10.56 -9.68 -17.14
N GLU A 225 10.87 -9.90 -15.85
CA GLU A 225 11.21 -11.23 -15.32
C GLU A 225 10.07 -12.23 -15.50
N PHE A 226 8.82 -11.78 -15.33
CA PHE A 226 7.64 -12.61 -15.52
C PHE A 226 7.06 -12.57 -16.96
N GLY A 227 7.74 -11.94 -17.93
CA GLY A 227 7.35 -11.95 -19.34
C GLY A 227 6.07 -11.16 -19.65
N LEU A 228 5.67 -10.20 -18.80
CA LEU A 228 4.39 -9.50 -18.95
C LEU A 228 4.34 -8.57 -20.16
N TYR A 229 5.50 -8.16 -20.69
CA TYR A 229 5.59 -7.32 -21.87
C TYR A 229 4.99 -7.98 -23.12
N ASP A 230 5.08 -9.31 -23.22
CA ASP A 230 4.54 -10.07 -24.36
C ASP A 230 2.99 -10.12 -24.34
N LYS A 231 2.38 -9.78 -23.20
CA LYS A 231 0.93 -9.78 -22.97
C LYS A 231 0.33 -8.37 -22.91
N ALA A 232 1.18 -7.32 -22.89
CA ALA A 232 0.75 -5.95 -22.67
C ALA A 232 0.61 -5.16 -23.98
N ARG A 233 -0.45 -4.36 -24.06
CA ARG A 233 -0.68 -3.35 -25.11
C ARG A 233 -0.69 -1.97 -24.46
N PHE A 234 0.40 -1.25 -24.63
CA PHE A 234 0.60 0.11 -24.10
C PHE A 234 -0.04 1.18 -24.98
N ARG A 235 -0.18 2.39 -24.42
CA ARG A 235 -0.82 3.55 -25.06
C ARG A 235 -2.23 3.20 -25.59
N THR A 236 -2.89 2.29 -24.86
CA THR A 236 -4.19 1.74 -25.23
C THR A 236 -5.20 2.12 -24.17
N HIS A 237 -6.16 2.94 -24.53
CA HIS A 237 -7.19 3.43 -23.62
C HIS A 237 -8.43 2.53 -23.69
N VAL A 238 -8.87 2.00 -22.56
CA VAL A 238 -10.15 1.28 -22.46
C VAL A 238 -11.27 2.30 -22.27
N GLU A 239 -12.30 2.23 -23.11
CA GLU A 239 -13.47 3.11 -23.06
C GLU A 239 -14.65 2.45 -22.34
N GLU A 240 -14.92 1.20 -22.67
CA GLU A 240 -16.05 0.43 -22.14
C GLU A 240 -15.68 -1.05 -22.00
N ALA A 241 -16.19 -1.70 -20.95
CA ALA A 241 -16.25 -3.14 -20.83
C ALA A 241 -17.73 -3.54 -20.68
N ARG A 242 -18.25 -4.40 -21.56
CA ARG A 242 -19.65 -4.79 -21.61
C ARG A 242 -19.81 -6.30 -21.57
N TRP A 243 -20.64 -6.78 -20.65
CA TRP A 243 -21.01 -8.19 -20.58
C TRP A 243 -21.87 -8.60 -21.78
N ASN A 244 -21.47 -9.65 -22.47
CA ASN A 244 -22.18 -10.23 -23.59
C ASN A 244 -22.85 -11.54 -23.18
N THR A 245 -24.14 -11.48 -22.85
CA THR A 245 -24.91 -12.64 -22.39
C THR A 245 -25.03 -13.75 -23.45
N ALA A 246 -24.86 -13.43 -24.75
CA ALA A 246 -24.94 -14.45 -25.80
C ALA A 246 -23.70 -15.34 -25.87
N THR A 247 -22.55 -14.83 -25.45
CA THR A 247 -21.26 -15.53 -25.47
C THR A 247 -20.71 -15.85 -24.08
N ASP A 248 -21.34 -15.37 -23.01
CA ASP A 248 -20.83 -15.38 -21.63
C ASP A 248 -19.39 -14.85 -21.55
N GLN A 249 -19.14 -13.70 -22.17
CA GLN A 249 -17.84 -13.07 -22.24
C GLN A 249 -17.95 -11.56 -22.04
N TRP A 250 -16.83 -10.94 -21.66
CA TRP A 250 -16.66 -9.49 -21.62
C TRP A 250 -16.18 -9.00 -22.98
N ASP A 251 -16.90 -8.08 -23.60
CA ASP A 251 -16.48 -7.32 -24.77
C ASP A 251 -15.89 -5.99 -24.31
N VAL A 252 -14.57 -5.81 -24.49
CA VAL A 252 -13.82 -4.63 -24.07
C VAL A 252 -13.47 -3.78 -25.27
N THR A 253 -14.01 -2.57 -25.30
CA THR A 253 -13.75 -1.58 -26.35
C THR A 253 -12.59 -0.69 -25.95
N ILE A 254 -11.59 -0.63 -26.82
CA ILE A 254 -10.35 0.15 -26.64
C ILE A 254 -10.16 1.17 -27.75
N THR A 255 -9.40 2.22 -27.45
CA THR A 255 -8.79 3.13 -28.44
C THR A 255 -7.29 2.88 -28.49
N THR A 256 -6.81 2.52 -29.67
CA THR A 256 -5.39 2.25 -29.97
C THR A 256 -4.59 3.54 -30.14
N PRO A 257 -3.23 3.50 -30.15
CA PRO A 257 -2.38 4.69 -30.32
C PRO A 257 -2.63 5.46 -31.62
N ASP A 258 -3.12 4.80 -32.70
CA ASP A 258 -3.49 5.42 -33.96
C ASP A 258 -4.95 5.90 -34.01
N GLY A 259 -5.65 5.88 -32.87
CA GLY A 259 -7.01 6.39 -32.70
C GLY A 259 -8.12 5.47 -33.23
N LYS A 260 -7.81 4.20 -33.53
CA LYS A 260 -8.83 3.23 -33.94
C LYS A 260 -9.51 2.64 -32.72
N ARG A 261 -10.80 2.33 -32.86
CA ARG A 261 -11.56 1.55 -31.91
C ARG A 261 -11.50 0.07 -32.27
N GLU A 262 -11.17 -0.76 -31.29
CA GLU A 262 -11.17 -2.22 -31.39
C GLU A 262 -11.97 -2.80 -30.25
N THR A 263 -12.59 -3.98 -30.44
CA THR A 263 -13.25 -4.73 -29.38
C THR A 263 -12.56 -6.08 -29.21
N HIS A 264 -12.26 -6.42 -27.98
CA HIS A 264 -11.63 -7.68 -27.56
C HIS A 264 -12.54 -8.39 -26.58
N SER A 265 -12.70 -9.71 -26.75
CA SER A 265 -13.56 -10.52 -25.89
C SER A 265 -12.72 -11.45 -25.03
N ALA A 266 -13.14 -11.68 -23.76
CA ALA A 266 -12.53 -12.64 -22.85
C ALA A 266 -13.55 -13.20 -21.85
N ASP A 267 -13.26 -14.38 -21.29
CA ASP A 267 -14.11 -15.04 -20.31
C ASP A 267 -14.07 -14.32 -18.95
N TYR A 268 -12.92 -13.77 -18.57
CA TYR A 268 -12.68 -13.09 -17.30
C TYR A 268 -12.17 -11.66 -17.52
N LEU A 269 -12.65 -10.74 -16.67
CA LEU A 269 -12.24 -9.35 -16.69
C LEU A 269 -11.65 -8.94 -15.34
N PHE A 270 -10.40 -8.44 -15.33
CA PHE A 270 -9.71 -7.92 -14.14
C PHE A 270 -9.52 -6.41 -14.26
N SER A 271 -10.17 -5.65 -13.40
CA SER A 271 -9.95 -4.20 -13.31
C SER A 271 -8.81 -3.90 -12.33
N ALA A 272 -7.70 -3.41 -12.85
CA ALA A 272 -6.47 -3.10 -12.13
C ALA A 272 -6.09 -1.60 -12.19
N VAL A 273 -7.08 -0.72 -12.37
CA VAL A 273 -6.87 0.72 -12.62
C VAL A 273 -6.49 1.51 -11.36
N GLY A 274 -6.70 0.92 -10.16
CA GLY A 274 -6.37 1.54 -8.87
C GLY A 274 -7.26 2.75 -8.53
N ILE A 275 -7.04 3.32 -7.32
CA ILE A 275 -7.82 4.45 -6.79
C ILE A 275 -7.09 5.80 -6.88
N LEU A 276 -5.79 5.82 -7.19
CA LEU A 276 -4.96 7.03 -7.31
C LEU A 276 -4.61 7.29 -8.79
N ASN A 277 -5.61 7.33 -9.68
CA ASN A 277 -5.42 7.46 -11.12
C ASN A 277 -6.07 8.70 -11.75
N ILE A 278 -7.15 9.23 -11.17
CA ILE A 278 -7.85 10.41 -11.66
C ILE A 278 -7.46 11.61 -10.80
N PRO A 279 -6.69 12.59 -11.31
CA PRO A 279 -6.29 13.78 -10.56
C PRO A 279 -7.49 14.61 -10.11
N LYS A 280 -7.39 15.19 -8.91
CA LYS A 280 -8.39 16.12 -8.39
C LYS A 280 -7.93 17.56 -8.59
N TYR A 281 -8.56 18.28 -9.51
CA TYR A 281 -8.33 19.69 -9.73
C TYR A 281 -9.24 20.52 -8.83
N PRO A 282 -8.69 21.51 -8.10
CA PRO A 282 -9.48 22.38 -7.24
C PRO A 282 -10.29 23.39 -8.05
N GLN A 283 -11.46 23.78 -7.53
CA GLN A 283 -12.25 24.87 -8.05
C GLN A 283 -11.69 26.18 -7.46
N ILE A 284 -10.87 26.90 -8.22
CA ILE A 284 -10.27 28.18 -7.83
C ILE A 284 -10.56 29.18 -8.94
N ASP A 285 -11.17 30.30 -8.59
CA ASP A 285 -11.53 31.34 -9.56
C ASP A 285 -10.28 31.89 -10.26
N GLY A 286 -10.27 31.88 -11.59
CA GLY A 286 -9.18 32.38 -12.43
C GLY A 286 -7.93 31.50 -12.49
N LEU A 287 -7.97 30.26 -12.02
CA LEU A 287 -6.81 29.35 -12.07
C LEU A 287 -6.36 29.07 -13.52
N ASP A 288 -7.29 28.95 -14.43
CA ASP A 288 -7.07 28.75 -15.87
C ASP A 288 -6.51 29.99 -16.60
N GLU A 289 -6.63 31.18 -15.99
CA GLU A 289 -6.08 32.45 -16.46
C GLU A 289 -4.75 32.81 -15.78
N PHE A 290 -4.16 31.92 -14.97
CA PHE A 290 -2.88 32.17 -14.33
C PHE A 290 -1.79 32.45 -15.36
N ALA A 291 -1.06 33.54 -15.19
CA ALA A 291 -0.05 33.98 -16.15
C ALA A 291 1.27 33.16 -16.11
N GLY A 292 1.46 32.33 -15.09
CA GLY A 292 2.58 31.42 -14.93
C GLY A 292 2.26 29.98 -15.31
N GLU A 293 3.01 29.03 -14.74
CA GLU A 293 2.87 27.61 -15.02
C GLU A 293 2.08 26.91 -13.90
N VAL A 294 1.20 25.97 -14.25
CA VAL A 294 0.42 25.16 -13.28
C VAL A 294 0.77 23.69 -13.47
N TYR A 295 1.27 23.06 -12.41
CA TYR A 295 1.63 21.64 -12.40
C TYR A 295 0.75 20.88 -11.39
N HIS A 296 0.14 19.77 -11.81
CA HIS A 296 -0.40 18.81 -10.86
C HIS A 296 0.68 17.77 -10.53
N THR A 297 0.82 17.36 -9.25
CA THR A 297 1.86 16.40 -8.84
C THR A 297 1.83 15.11 -9.65
N SER A 298 0.65 14.59 -10.05
CA SER A 298 0.53 13.41 -10.90
C SER A 298 0.71 13.67 -12.40
N ARG A 299 0.95 14.92 -12.81
CA ARG A 299 1.17 15.34 -14.20
C ARG A 299 2.34 16.30 -14.26
N TRP A 300 3.44 15.89 -13.62
CA TRP A 300 4.64 16.69 -13.51
C TRP A 300 5.36 16.77 -14.86
N PRO A 301 5.63 17.98 -15.37
CA PRO A 301 6.35 18.13 -16.64
C PRO A 301 7.80 17.62 -16.53
N ALA A 302 8.27 16.91 -17.56
CA ALA A 302 9.64 16.38 -17.58
C ALA A 302 10.71 17.48 -17.55
N GLU A 303 10.40 18.67 -18.09
CA GLU A 303 11.31 19.81 -18.20
C GLU A 303 10.97 20.93 -17.21
N ALA A 304 10.27 20.62 -16.09
CA ALA A 304 9.93 21.61 -15.08
C ALA A 304 11.20 22.21 -14.48
N ASP A 305 11.37 23.53 -14.60
CA ASP A 305 12.45 24.29 -13.96
C ASP A 305 11.86 25.24 -12.90
N LEU A 306 12.23 25.04 -11.65
CA LEU A 306 11.78 25.84 -10.51
C LEU A 306 12.88 26.80 -10.00
N SER A 307 14.06 26.78 -10.62
CA SER A 307 15.24 27.53 -10.16
C SER A 307 14.96 29.02 -10.06
N GLY A 308 15.06 29.56 -8.85
CA GLY A 308 14.86 30.98 -8.56
C GLY A 308 13.41 31.49 -8.71
N LYS A 309 12.44 30.62 -9.00
CA LYS A 309 11.02 30.99 -9.14
C LYS A 309 10.33 31.16 -7.77
N ARG A 310 9.26 31.95 -7.73
CA ARG A 310 8.30 32.01 -6.63
C ARG A 310 7.28 30.90 -6.85
N VAL A 311 7.18 29.96 -5.94
CA VAL A 311 6.34 28.77 -6.09
C VAL A 311 5.24 28.76 -5.05
N ALA A 312 3.99 28.57 -5.50
CA ALA A 312 2.83 28.31 -4.64
C ALA A 312 2.50 26.82 -4.65
N VAL A 313 2.47 26.17 -3.47
CA VAL A 313 2.06 24.77 -3.31
C VAL A 313 0.66 24.72 -2.72
N ILE A 314 -0.29 24.15 -3.45
CA ILE A 314 -1.69 24.03 -3.01
C ILE A 314 -1.91 22.63 -2.41
N GLY A 315 -1.99 22.58 -1.08
CA GLY A 315 -2.18 21.36 -0.31
C GLY A 315 -0.92 20.90 0.41
N ASN A 316 -1.13 20.32 1.59
CA ASN A 316 -0.12 19.80 2.50
C ASN A 316 -0.39 18.34 2.89
N GLY A 317 -1.05 17.57 2.03
CA GLY A 317 -1.16 16.12 2.14
C GLY A 317 0.15 15.42 1.78
N ALA A 318 0.12 14.10 1.55
CA ALA A 318 1.32 13.29 1.26
C ALA A 318 2.19 13.91 0.14
N SER A 319 1.59 14.28 -1.00
CA SER A 319 2.33 14.88 -2.12
C SER A 319 2.91 16.26 -1.77
N GLY A 320 2.14 17.12 -1.08
CA GLY A 320 2.61 18.44 -0.65
C GLY A 320 3.77 18.36 0.33
N MET A 321 3.70 17.45 1.32
CA MET A 321 4.78 17.21 2.27
C MET A 321 6.00 16.54 1.65
N GLN A 322 5.88 15.92 0.48
CA GLN A 322 7.02 15.35 -0.25
C GLN A 322 7.67 16.37 -1.19
N VAL A 323 6.88 17.09 -1.98
CA VAL A 323 7.41 18.03 -2.98
C VAL A 323 8.02 19.27 -2.32
N ALA A 324 7.41 19.84 -1.28
CA ALA A 324 7.89 21.07 -0.68
C ALA A 324 9.32 20.96 -0.10
N PRO A 325 9.68 19.93 0.70
CA PRO A 325 11.08 19.76 1.13
C PRO A 325 12.06 19.51 -0.01
N ALA A 326 11.61 18.82 -1.07
CA ALA A 326 12.48 18.44 -2.19
C ALA A 326 12.89 19.63 -3.04
N ILE A 327 12.00 20.63 -3.22
CA ILE A 327 12.26 21.81 -4.06
C ILE A 327 12.70 23.06 -3.28
N ALA A 328 12.65 23.00 -1.94
CA ALA A 328 12.83 24.17 -1.09
C ALA A 328 14.14 24.94 -1.33
N ASP A 329 15.23 24.25 -1.67
CA ASP A 329 16.54 24.86 -1.88
C ASP A 329 16.76 25.37 -3.32
N GLU A 330 15.81 25.12 -4.24
CA GLU A 330 15.88 25.54 -5.64
C GLU A 330 15.09 26.83 -5.89
N VAL A 331 14.04 27.08 -5.11
CA VAL A 331 13.12 28.19 -5.32
C VAL A 331 13.57 29.45 -4.60
N SER A 332 13.22 30.64 -5.13
CA SER A 332 13.50 31.91 -4.44
C SER A 332 12.56 32.18 -3.28
N ARG A 333 11.30 31.74 -3.40
CA ARG A 333 10.25 31.82 -2.37
C ARG A 333 9.25 30.69 -2.56
N MET A 334 8.76 30.16 -1.46
CA MET A 334 7.69 29.15 -1.46
C MET A 334 6.53 29.61 -0.59
N THR A 335 5.31 29.54 -1.11
CA THR A 335 4.09 29.74 -0.33
C THR A 335 3.26 28.46 -0.34
N ILE A 336 2.97 27.92 0.84
CA ILE A 336 2.19 26.69 0.98
C ILE A 336 0.81 27.02 1.50
N PHE A 337 -0.24 26.74 0.71
CA PHE A 337 -1.64 26.90 1.11
C PHE A 337 -2.11 25.60 1.77
N ALA A 338 -2.25 25.62 3.09
CA ALA A 338 -2.51 24.44 3.93
C ALA A 338 -3.86 24.56 4.66
N ARG A 339 -4.97 24.47 3.92
CA ARG A 339 -6.33 24.55 4.47
C ARG A 339 -6.57 23.65 5.69
N SER A 340 -5.93 22.48 5.71
CA SER A 340 -6.18 21.44 6.71
C SER A 340 -4.85 20.98 7.27
N LYS A 341 -4.70 21.04 8.59
CA LYS A 341 -3.52 20.57 9.30
C LYS A 341 -3.34 19.04 9.13
N GLN A 342 -2.11 18.54 9.22
CA GLN A 342 -1.80 17.12 9.07
C GLN A 342 -0.92 16.63 10.23
N TRP A 343 -1.24 15.44 10.73
CA TRP A 343 -0.35 14.74 11.64
C TRP A 343 0.87 14.22 10.86
N ALA A 344 2.06 14.44 11.39
CA ALA A 344 3.30 13.88 10.90
C ALA A 344 4.08 13.22 12.03
N ALA A 345 4.39 11.95 11.86
CA ALA A 345 5.12 11.15 12.85
C ALA A 345 6.62 11.13 12.53
N PRO A 346 7.49 11.07 13.55
CA PRO A 346 8.89 10.75 13.35
C PRO A 346 9.06 9.26 13.03
N PHE A 347 9.96 8.96 12.09
CA PHE A 347 10.47 7.61 11.89
C PHE A 347 11.96 7.69 11.53
N PRO A 348 12.86 7.21 12.40
CA PRO A 348 14.30 7.45 12.27
C PRO A 348 14.91 6.95 10.95
N GLN A 349 14.39 5.87 10.36
CA GLN A 349 14.87 5.30 9.10
C GLN A 349 14.22 5.94 7.87
N PHE A 350 13.22 6.82 8.03
CA PHE A 350 12.53 7.41 6.88
C PHE A 350 13.51 8.16 5.96
N ARG A 351 13.51 7.81 4.68
CA ARG A 351 14.43 8.33 3.65
C ARG A 351 15.94 8.09 3.90
N LYS A 352 16.29 7.13 4.78
CA LYS A 352 17.68 6.70 4.94
C LYS A 352 18.02 5.50 4.05
N LYS A 353 19.28 5.43 3.67
CA LYS A 353 19.84 4.27 2.96
C LYS A 353 19.95 3.09 3.92
N VAL A 354 19.68 1.90 3.41
CA VAL A 354 20.00 0.64 4.11
C VAL A 354 21.53 0.44 4.01
N PRO A 355 22.24 0.23 5.12
CA PRO A 355 23.68 -0.06 5.09
C PRO A 355 23.98 -1.28 4.21
N GLU A 356 25.07 -1.22 3.45
CA GLU A 356 25.44 -2.28 2.50
C GLU A 356 25.59 -3.66 3.19
N GLY A 357 26.21 -3.69 4.37
CA GLY A 357 26.32 -4.92 5.16
C GLY A 357 24.98 -5.51 5.56
N VAL A 358 23.99 -4.66 5.93
CA VAL A 358 22.63 -5.12 6.27
C VAL A 358 21.92 -5.67 5.04
N ARG A 359 22.05 -5.03 3.88
CA ARG A 359 21.54 -5.54 2.60
C ARG A 359 22.14 -6.92 2.31
N TYR A 360 23.46 -7.03 2.46
CA TYR A 360 24.18 -8.29 2.25
C TYR A 360 23.73 -9.38 3.25
N LEU A 361 23.55 -9.03 4.53
CA LEU A 361 23.02 -9.95 5.54
C LEU A 361 21.64 -10.50 5.13
N MET A 362 20.74 -9.64 4.65
CA MET A 362 19.42 -10.06 4.18
C MET A 362 19.47 -11.01 2.96
N GLN A 363 20.49 -10.87 2.11
CA GLN A 363 20.71 -11.77 0.97
C GLN A 363 21.28 -13.12 1.40
N VAL A 364 22.27 -13.11 2.29
CA VAL A 364 22.97 -14.33 2.74
C VAL A 364 22.15 -15.12 3.75
N VAL A 365 21.35 -14.43 4.58
CA VAL A 365 20.52 -15.03 5.64
C VAL A 365 19.04 -14.67 5.40
N PRO A 366 18.35 -15.38 4.49
CA PRO A 366 16.93 -15.09 4.17
C PRO A 366 16.02 -15.14 5.40
N LEU A 367 16.35 -15.95 6.40
CA LEU A 367 15.64 -16.01 7.67
C LEU A 367 15.68 -14.67 8.42
N TYR A 368 16.81 -13.94 8.39
CA TYR A 368 16.91 -12.61 8.98
C TYR A 368 15.99 -11.60 8.25
N ARG A 369 16.00 -11.61 6.92
CA ARG A 369 15.11 -10.77 6.11
C ARG A 369 13.64 -11.06 6.43
N ALA A 370 13.28 -12.35 6.49
CA ALA A 370 11.90 -12.75 6.79
C ALA A 370 11.43 -12.24 8.15
N TRP A 371 12.23 -12.39 9.21
CA TRP A 371 11.89 -11.88 10.54
C TRP A 371 11.82 -10.35 10.60
N LEU A 372 12.72 -9.66 9.92
CA LEU A 372 12.67 -8.20 9.82
C LEU A 372 11.38 -7.74 9.09
N GLU A 373 11.00 -8.42 8.03
CA GLU A 373 9.76 -8.16 7.29
C GLU A 373 8.52 -8.38 8.18
N GLN A 374 8.45 -9.46 8.96
CA GLN A 374 7.32 -9.71 9.86
C GLN A 374 7.19 -8.64 10.95
N ARG A 375 8.32 -8.20 11.52
CA ARG A 375 8.32 -7.09 12.48
C ARG A 375 7.83 -5.78 11.87
N LEU A 376 8.31 -5.44 10.67
CA LEU A 376 7.86 -4.24 9.95
C LEU A 376 6.38 -4.36 9.54
N SER A 377 5.95 -5.54 9.11
CA SER A 377 4.54 -5.80 8.80
C SER A 377 3.64 -5.56 10.01
N TRP A 378 4.01 -6.07 11.18
CA TRP A 378 3.28 -5.80 12.42
C TRP A 378 3.29 -4.31 12.76
N THR A 379 4.47 -3.66 12.76
CA THR A 379 4.65 -2.25 13.15
C THR A 379 3.82 -1.30 12.29
N PHE A 380 3.80 -1.52 10.99
CA PHE A 380 3.12 -0.62 10.03
C PHE A 380 1.68 -1.02 9.71
N ASN A 381 1.18 -2.13 10.26
CA ASN A 381 -0.18 -2.59 10.03
C ASN A 381 -0.97 -2.64 11.36
N ASP A 382 -0.91 -3.78 12.02
CA ASP A 382 -1.89 -4.14 13.05
C ASP A 382 -1.54 -3.64 14.44
N ARG A 383 -0.27 -3.21 14.67
CA ARG A 383 0.16 -2.60 15.93
C ARG A 383 -0.68 -1.38 16.31
N VAL A 384 -1.03 -0.56 15.33
CA VAL A 384 -1.81 0.66 15.55
C VAL A 384 -3.32 0.43 15.44
N HIS A 385 -3.78 -0.76 15.08
CA HIS A 385 -5.20 -1.03 14.87
C HIS A 385 -6.05 -0.74 16.11
N GLY A 386 -5.57 -1.08 17.30
CA GLY A 386 -6.27 -0.79 18.55
C GLY A 386 -6.48 0.72 18.84
N THR A 387 -5.62 1.58 18.31
CA THR A 387 -5.75 3.04 18.45
C THR A 387 -6.88 3.65 17.64
N LEU A 388 -7.43 2.90 16.67
CA LEU A 388 -8.46 3.38 15.76
C LEU A 388 -9.86 3.29 16.33
N PHE A 389 -10.09 2.43 17.33
CA PHE A 389 -11.43 2.17 17.86
C PHE A 389 -11.92 3.32 18.72
N ARG A 390 -13.16 3.74 18.49
CA ARG A 390 -13.83 4.76 19.29
C ARG A 390 -14.30 4.13 20.60
N ASP A 391 -13.86 4.69 21.70
CA ASP A 391 -14.41 4.38 23.04
C ASP A 391 -15.56 5.35 23.32
N PRO A 392 -16.82 4.88 23.44
CA PRO A 392 -17.95 5.75 23.70
C PRO A 392 -17.89 6.46 25.07
N GLU A 393 -17.09 5.94 26.02
CA GLU A 393 -16.93 6.51 27.35
C GLU A 393 -15.68 7.40 27.47
N TRP A 394 -14.95 7.62 26.36
CA TRP A 394 -13.76 8.47 26.36
C TRP A 394 -14.11 9.93 26.67
N GLU A 395 -13.43 10.52 27.66
CA GLU A 395 -13.76 11.86 28.19
C GLU A 395 -13.51 13.02 27.22
N HIS A 396 -12.62 12.82 26.22
CA HIS A 396 -12.17 13.87 25.30
C HIS A 396 -12.30 13.47 23.82
N PRO A 397 -13.51 13.15 23.35
CA PRO A 397 -13.72 12.62 22.00
C PRO A 397 -13.36 13.59 20.87
N GLU A 398 -13.28 14.89 21.16
CA GLU A 398 -12.92 15.91 20.16
C GLU A 398 -11.46 15.83 19.72
N ARG A 399 -10.55 15.33 20.58
CA ARG A 399 -9.10 15.30 20.35
C ARG A 399 -8.50 13.92 20.17
N ALA A 400 -9.17 12.90 20.67
CA ALA A 400 -8.76 11.50 20.61
C ALA A 400 -9.98 10.59 20.65
N VAL A 401 -9.85 9.32 20.27
CA VAL A 401 -10.97 8.37 20.26
C VAL A 401 -10.89 7.33 21.36
N ASN A 402 -9.73 7.17 22.00
CA ASN A 402 -9.48 6.32 23.16
C ASN A 402 -8.15 6.71 23.82
N GLU A 403 -7.79 6.04 24.93
CA GLU A 403 -6.57 6.28 25.70
C GLU A 403 -5.29 6.08 24.88
N ILE A 404 -5.24 5.03 24.03
CA ILE A 404 -4.07 4.73 23.19
C ILE A 404 -3.91 5.81 22.12
N ASN A 405 -5.01 6.24 21.52
CA ASN A 405 -5.02 7.32 20.54
C ASN A 405 -4.55 8.65 21.16
N ASP A 406 -4.98 8.96 22.39
CA ASP A 406 -4.54 10.14 23.14
C ASP A 406 -3.04 10.04 23.51
N ALA A 407 -2.55 8.85 23.83
CA ALA A 407 -1.11 8.65 24.05
C ALA A 407 -0.30 8.95 22.77
N HIS A 408 -0.74 8.51 21.61
CA HIS A 408 -0.13 8.87 20.32
C HIS A 408 -0.21 10.38 20.07
N ARG A 409 -1.36 11.01 20.36
CA ARG A 409 -1.50 12.45 20.25
C ARG A 409 -0.45 13.19 21.07
N ARG A 410 -0.22 12.80 22.34
CA ARG A 410 0.80 13.41 23.19
C ARG A 410 2.21 13.27 22.61
N VAL A 411 2.54 12.10 22.07
CA VAL A 411 3.85 11.86 21.44
C VAL A 411 4.04 12.74 20.20
N PHE A 412 3.06 12.78 19.30
CA PHE A 412 3.13 13.58 18.07
C PHE A 412 3.11 15.08 18.34
N THR A 413 2.33 15.53 19.33
CA THR A 413 2.32 16.94 19.75
C THR A 413 3.69 17.37 20.25
N ARG A 414 4.30 16.59 21.15
CA ARG A 414 5.66 16.85 21.65
C ARG A 414 6.67 16.90 20.52
N TYR A 415 6.60 15.97 19.58
CA TYR A 415 7.48 15.99 18.42
C TYR A 415 7.35 17.28 17.60
N VAL A 416 6.13 17.74 17.31
CA VAL A 416 5.89 19.01 16.61
C VAL A 416 6.47 20.20 17.40
N GLU A 417 6.25 20.25 18.72
CA GLU A 417 6.77 21.30 19.60
C GLU A 417 8.30 21.31 19.62
N GLU A 418 8.95 20.14 19.69
CA GLU A 418 10.41 20.01 19.62
C GLU A 418 10.97 20.46 18.27
N GLN A 419 10.31 20.11 17.16
CA GLN A 419 10.74 20.52 15.83
C GLN A 419 10.60 22.03 15.59
N LEU A 420 9.62 22.68 16.22
CA LEU A 420 9.27 24.08 16.01
C LEU A 420 9.58 24.99 17.21
N GLN A 421 10.39 24.53 18.18
CA GLN A 421 10.71 25.30 19.39
C GLN A 421 11.32 26.68 19.14
N ASP A 422 12.00 26.84 17.99
CA ASP A 422 12.60 28.10 17.51
C ASP A 422 11.63 28.97 16.68
N ARG A 423 10.46 28.44 16.32
CA ARG A 423 9.39 29.11 15.55
C ARG A 423 8.01 28.76 16.12
N PRO A 424 7.75 29.08 17.41
CA PRO A 424 6.53 28.63 18.10
C PRO A 424 5.21 29.10 17.47
N GLU A 425 5.23 30.21 16.73
CA GLU A 425 4.06 30.72 15.99
C GLU A 425 3.60 29.78 14.86
N LEU A 426 4.45 28.85 14.41
CA LEU A 426 4.08 27.83 13.44
C LEU A 426 3.32 26.65 14.08
N ILE A 427 3.50 26.40 15.38
CA ILE A 427 2.88 25.28 16.07
C ILE A 427 1.36 25.33 15.90
N GLU A 428 0.77 26.48 16.18
CA GLU A 428 -0.69 26.68 16.05
C GLU A 428 -1.17 26.48 14.60
N ARG A 429 -0.32 26.79 13.60
CA ARG A 429 -0.65 26.64 12.18
C ARG A 429 -0.61 25.20 11.68
N VAL A 430 0.15 24.30 12.34
CA VAL A 430 0.39 22.93 11.87
C VAL A 430 -0.20 21.85 12.75
N LEU A 431 -0.36 22.09 14.07
CA LEU A 431 -0.82 21.08 15.01
C LEU A 431 -2.31 20.80 14.82
N PRO A 432 -2.72 19.55 14.45
CA PRO A 432 -4.11 19.22 14.25
C PRO A 432 -4.93 19.21 15.55
N GLU A 433 -6.20 19.56 15.45
CA GLU A 433 -7.16 19.48 16.55
C GLU A 433 -7.89 18.14 16.60
N TYR A 434 -8.00 17.46 15.45
CA TYR A 434 -8.66 16.17 15.30
C TYR A 434 -7.78 14.99 15.79
N PRO A 435 -8.38 13.82 16.07
CA PRO A 435 -7.66 12.63 16.54
C PRO A 435 -6.57 12.16 15.56
N PRO A 436 -5.41 11.69 16.05
CA PRO A 436 -4.44 10.97 15.22
C PRO A 436 -5.08 9.81 14.46
N PHE A 437 -4.55 9.51 13.27
CA PHE A 437 -5.05 8.47 12.35
C PHE A 437 -6.44 8.72 11.73
N ALA A 438 -7.16 9.79 12.09
CA ALA A 438 -8.42 10.14 11.41
C ALA A 438 -8.22 10.51 9.92
N LYS A 439 -6.98 10.86 9.54
CA LYS A 439 -6.47 10.91 8.17
C LYS A 439 -5.23 10.03 8.08
N ARG A 440 -4.74 9.74 6.85
CA ARG A 440 -3.47 9.05 6.65
C ARG A 440 -2.38 9.71 7.51
N MET A 441 -1.76 8.94 8.40
CA MET A 441 -0.60 9.40 9.15
C MET A 441 0.57 9.57 8.17
N LEU A 442 1.18 10.75 8.18
CA LEU A 442 2.34 11.06 7.34
C LEU A 442 3.63 10.91 8.16
N LEU A 443 4.74 10.68 7.47
CA LEU A 443 6.07 10.65 8.09
C LEU A 443 6.80 11.95 7.78
N ASP A 444 7.48 12.53 8.78
CA ASP A 444 8.27 13.75 8.58
C ASP A 444 9.53 13.45 7.76
N ASN A 445 9.57 13.99 6.55
CA ASN A 445 10.71 13.92 5.64
C ASN A 445 11.54 15.21 5.61
N GLY A 446 11.48 16.01 6.66
CA GLY A 446 12.06 17.36 6.73
C GLY A 446 11.04 18.46 6.48
N TRP A 447 9.74 18.16 6.55
CA TRP A 447 8.66 19.13 6.44
C TRP A 447 8.80 20.26 7.45
N PHE A 448 8.92 19.94 8.76
CA PHE A 448 9.06 20.96 9.80
C PHE A 448 10.31 21.80 9.63
N ARG A 449 11.42 21.24 9.18
CA ARG A 449 12.63 21.98 8.83
C ARG A 449 12.39 22.91 7.65
N THR A 450 11.60 22.51 6.68
CA THR A 450 11.30 23.29 5.47
C THR A 450 10.44 24.50 5.78
N ILE A 451 9.35 24.34 6.52
CA ILE A 451 8.46 25.47 6.86
C ILE A 451 9.09 26.51 7.79
N LYS A 452 10.23 26.21 8.43
CA LYS A 452 11.01 27.18 9.22
C LYS A 452 11.90 28.08 8.38
N LYS A 453 12.15 27.76 7.11
CA LYS A 453 13.02 28.57 6.24
C LYS A 453 12.43 29.97 6.05
N PRO A 454 13.25 31.05 6.06
CA PRO A 454 12.75 32.44 6.05
C PRO A 454 12.04 32.82 4.73
N TYR A 455 12.22 32.06 3.69
CA TYR A 455 11.59 32.25 2.38
C TYR A 455 10.44 31.25 2.10
N VAL A 456 10.00 30.51 3.14
CA VAL A 456 8.85 29.62 3.08
C VAL A 456 7.74 30.16 3.96
N ASP A 457 6.60 30.48 3.37
CA ASP A 457 5.40 30.94 4.05
C ASP A 457 4.37 29.81 4.10
N LEU A 458 3.76 29.61 5.27
CA LEU A 458 2.66 28.67 5.45
C LEU A 458 1.38 29.45 5.72
N ILE A 459 0.44 29.40 4.78
CA ILE A 459 -0.87 30.04 4.88
C ILE A 459 -1.91 28.98 5.24
N PRO A 460 -2.54 29.02 6.45
CA PRO A 460 -3.48 28.00 6.91
C PRO A 460 -4.90 28.22 6.32
N GLU A 461 -4.96 28.61 5.06
CA GLU A 461 -6.18 28.86 4.30
C GLU A 461 -6.11 28.20 2.92
N HIS A 462 -7.25 28.14 2.23
CA HIS A 462 -7.27 27.73 0.83
C HIS A 462 -7.02 28.93 -0.08
N LEU A 463 -6.45 28.67 -1.24
CA LEU A 463 -6.38 29.63 -2.34
C LEU A 463 -7.79 29.81 -2.91
N ALA A 464 -8.30 31.05 -2.92
CA ALA A 464 -9.65 31.37 -3.36
C ALA A 464 -9.70 31.90 -4.79
N LYS A 465 -8.71 32.74 -5.18
CA LYS A 465 -8.71 33.43 -6.47
C LYS A 465 -7.31 33.62 -7.02
N VAL A 466 -7.20 33.62 -8.34
CA VAL A 466 -6.00 33.94 -9.13
C VAL A 466 -6.31 35.08 -10.09
N GLU A 467 -5.45 36.10 -10.14
CA GLU A 467 -5.53 37.22 -11.09
C GLU A 467 -4.11 37.52 -11.63
N GLY A 468 -3.83 37.15 -12.86
CA GLY A 468 -2.48 37.21 -13.40
C GLY A 468 -1.51 36.35 -12.60
N ASN A 469 -0.51 36.92 -11.93
CA ASN A 469 0.43 36.22 -11.04
C ASN A 469 0.07 36.38 -9.55
N THR A 470 -1.02 37.09 -9.23
CA THR A 470 -1.46 37.35 -7.86
C THR A 470 -2.45 36.28 -7.39
N LEU A 471 -2.13 35.62 -6.28
CA LEU A 471 -2.93 34.60 -5.63
C LEU A 471 -3.53 35.19 -4.35
N SER A 472 -4.85 35.01 -4.16
CA SER A 472 -5.57 35.59 -3.01
C SER A 472 -6.30 34.51 -2.21
N THR A 473 -6.23 34.59 -0.87
CA THR A 473 -7.04 33.77 0.04
C THR A 473 -8.44 34.37 0.22
N SER A 474 -9.33 33.63 0.87
CA SER A 474 -10.66 34.11 1.25
C SER A 474 -10.64 35.28 2.25
N SER A 475 -9.59 35.40 3.06
CA SER A 475 -9.37 36.52 3.99
C SER A 475 -8.80 37.77 3.31
N GLY A 476 -8.38 37.68 2.03
CA GLY A 476 -7.80 38.77 1.26
C GLY A 476 -6.26 38.88 1.39
N GLU A 477 -5.58 37.91 2.00
CA GLU A 477 -4.13 37.83 1.94
C GLU A 477 -3.70 37.52 0.49
N THR A 478 -2.68 38.22 -0.02
CA THR A 478 -2.22 38.11 -1.41
C THR A 478 -0.74 37.74 -1.47
N VAL A 479 -0.39 36.87 -2.42
CA VAL A 479 0.98 36.50 -2.74
C VAL A 479 1.20 36.46 -4.24
N GLU A 480 2.44 36.67 -4.67
CA GLU A 480 2.86 36.55 -6.08
C GLU A 480 3.50 35.20 -6.31
N ALA A 481 3.16 34.54 -7.41
CA ALA A 481 3.78 33.28 -7.82
C ALA A 481 4.11 33.27 -9.32
N ASP A 482 5.13 32.51 -9.68
CA ASP A 482 5.52 32.23 -11.06
C ASP A 482 5.09 30.81 -11.47
N VAL A 483 4.92 29.92 -10.46
CA VAL A 483 4.47 28.54 -10.63
C VAL A 483 3.47 28.17 -9.53
N ILE A 484 2.39 27.50 -9.91
CA ILE A 484 1.45 26.85 -8.98
C ILE A 484 1.62 25.34 -9.07
N ILE A 485 1.86 24.68 -7.92
CA ILE A 485 1.90 23.22 -7.78
C ILE A 485 0.63 22.75 -7.09
N LEU A 486 -0.20 22.00 -7.81
CA LEU A 486 -1.42 21.39 -7.29
C LEU A 486 -1.07 20.04 -6.63
N ALA A 487 -0.90 20.03 -5.31
CA ALA A 487 -0.74 18.84 -4.48
C ALA A 487 -2.12 18.42 -3.89
N THR A 488 -3.15 18.42 -4.76
CA THR A 488 -4.56 18.33 -4.40
C THR A 488 -5.12 16.90 -4.43
N GLY A 489 -4.26 15.92 -4.78
CA GLY A 489 -4.55 14.48 -4.73
C GLY A 489 -5.46 14.00 -5.85
N PHE A 490 -6.29 13.00 -5.55
CA PHE A 490 -7.05 12.21 -6.52
C PHE A 490 -8.53 12.12 -6.15
N GLN A 491 -9.36 11.72 -7.12
CA GLN A 491 -10.78 11.43 -6.93
C GLN A 491 -10.94 9.98 -6.42
N THR A 492 -10.53 9.73 -5.20
CA THR A 492 -10.40 8.38 -4.63
C THR A 492 -11.73 7.66 -4.41
N THR A 493 -12.84 8.38 -4.32
CA THR A 493 -14.19 7.83 -4.17
C THR A 493 -14.88 7.57 -5.50
N ASN A 494 -14.36 8.12 -6.62
CA ASN A 494 -14.79 7.79 -7.97
C ASN A 494 -14.09 6.49 -8.43
N VAL A 495 -14.40 5.39 -7.74
CA VAL A 495 -13.80 4.07 -7.99
C VAL A 495 -14.19 3.59 -9.37
N LEU A 496 -13.22 3.10 -10.15
CA LEU A 496 -13.40 2.67 -11.54
C LEU A 496 -13.99 3.72 -12.50
N GLY A 497 -13.89 5.00 -12.15
CA GLY A 497 -14.46 6.10 -12.93
C GLY A 497 -13.74 6.41 -14.25
N SER A 498 -12.72 5.66 -14.64
CA SER A 498 -11.92 5.90 -15.84
C SER A 498 -12.48 5.27 -17.13
N TYR A 499 -13.43 4.36 -17.03
CA TYR A 499 -14.11 3.72 -18.16
C TYR A 499 -15.49 3.21 -17.74
N ASP A 500 -16.37 2.91 -18.70
CA ASP A 500 -17.70 2.40 -18.42
C ASP A 500 -17.71 0.87 -18.30
N ILE A 501 -18.42 0.35 -17.30
CA ILE A 501 -18.56 -1.09 -17.04
C ILE A 501 -20.05 -1.43 -17.04
N VAL A 502 -20.47 -2.26 -17.99
CA VAL A 502 -21.85 -2.62 -18.21
C VAL A 502 -22.02 -4.11 -18.00
N GLY A 503 -22.75 -4.48 -16.94
CA GLY A 503 -23.03 -5.84 -16.54
C GLY A 503 -24.24 -6.46 -17.25
N ARG A 504 -24.84 -7.47 -16.58
CA ARG A 504 -26.08 -8.11 -17.04
C ARG A 504 -27.18 -7.08 -17.25
N GLU A 505 -28.09 -7.36 -18.21
CA GLU A 505 -29.25 -6.50 -18.54
C GLU A 505 -28.89 -5.06 -18.91
N GLY A 506 -27.62 -4.77 -19.23
CA GLY A 506 -27.17 -3.44 -19.58
C GLY A 506 -26.97 -2.50 -18.37
N GLN A 507 -26.92 -3.03 -17.16
CA GLN A 507 -26.71 -2.26 -15.93
C GLN A 507 -25.32 -1.63 -15.91
N LEU A 508 -25.24 -0.32 -15.82
CA LEU A 508 -23.97 0.40 -15.65
C LEU A 508 -23.52 0.31 -14.18
N LEU A 509 -22.28 -0.10 -13.93
CA LEU A 509 -21.74 -0.25 -12.58
C LEU A 509 -21.82 1.04 -11.74
N ARG A 510 -21.60 2.18 -12.39
CA ARG A 510 -21.73 3.50 -11.74
C ARG A 510 -23.17 3.80 -11.29
N ASP A 511 -24.18 3.34 -12.05
CA ASP A 511 -25.58 3.48 -11.65
C ASP A 511 -25.95 2.54 -10.52
N HIS A 512 -25.33 1.32 -10.48
CA HIS A 512 -25.49 0.38 -9.38
C HIS A 512 -24.96 0.93 -8.06
N TRP A 513 -23.79 1.56 -8.07
CA TRP A 513 -23.14 2.11 -6.87
C TRP A 513 -23.66 3.51 -6.47
N GLY A 514 -24.22 4.27 -7.41
CA GLY A 514 -24.33 5.73 -7.30
C GLY A 514 -23.00 6.42 -7.60
N GLU A 515 -22.99 7.73 -7.55
CA GLU A 515 -21.88 8.55 -8.06
C GLU A 515 -20.53 8.26 -7.37
N ASP A 516 -20.53 8.10 -6.04
CA ASP A 516 -19.30 7.90 -5.24
C ASP A 516 -19.48 6.90 -4.08
N ASN A 517 -20.46 5.97 -4.19
CA ASN A 517 -20.82 5.04 -3.12
C ASN A 517 -20.43 3.58 -3.43
N ALA A 518 -19.24 3.40 -4.00
CA ALA A 518 -18.74 2.09 -4.40
C ALA A 518 -18.70 1.08 -3.24
N SER A 519 -19.09 -0.17 -3.53
CA SER A 519 -18.95 -1.33 -2.64
C SER A 519 -18.69 -2.60 -3.44
N ALA A 520 -18.04 -3.59 -2.83
CA ALA A 520 -17.79 -4.89 -3.43
C ALA A 520 -17.57 -5.95 -2.34
N TYR A 521 -18.00 -7.18 -2.60
CA TYR A 521 -17.73 -8.32 -1.73
C TYR A 521 -16.23 -8.60 -1.70
N LEU A 522 -15.62 -8.53 -0.52
CA LEU A 522 -14.18 -8.55 -0.28
C LEU A 522 -13.40 -7.55 -1.15
N GLY A 523 -14.07 -6.45 -1.56
CA GLY A 523 -13.50 -5.45 -2.45
C GLY A 523 -13.25 -5.95 -3.88
N THR A 524 -13.77 -7.12 -4.27
CA THR A 524 -13.41 -7.83 -5.50
C THR A 524 -14.60 -8.13 -6.39
N LEU A 525 -15.75 -8.59 -5.86
CA LEU A 525 -16.90 -9.04 -6.64
C LEU A 525 -18.12 -8.14 -6.45
N VAL A 526 -18.91 -7.98 -7.52
CA VAL A 526 -20.17 -7.20 -7.53
C VAL A 526 -21.26 -8.03 -8.19
N PRO A 527 -22.47 -8.15 -7.60
CA PRO A 527 -23.57 -8.90 -8.21
C PRO A 527 -24.05 -8.25 -9.49
N GLY A 528 -24.44 -9.05 -10.49
CA GLY A 528 -24.82 -8.59 -11.83
C GLY A 528 -23.63 -8.34 -12.78
N PHE A 529 -22.40 -8.58 -12.33
CA PHE A 529 -21.17 -8.45 -13.12
C PHE A 529 -20.39 -9.78 -13.08
N PRO A 530 -20.84 -10.79 -13.81
CA PRO A 530 -20.25 -12.13 -13.78
C PRO A 530 -18.81 -12.11 -14.30
N ASN A 531 -17.96 -12.97 -13.75
CA ASN A 531 -16.55 -13.13 -14.15
C ASN A 531 -15.74 -11.81 -14.09
N PHE A 532 -16.19 -10.84 -13.28
CA PHE A 532 -15.56 -9.53 -13.12
C PHE A 532 -14.88 -9.41 -11.76
N PHE A 533 -13.59 -9.08 -11.76
CA PHE A 533 -12.75 -8.97 -10.56
C PHE A 533 -12.13 -7.59 -10.44
N ILE A 534 -12.32 -6.95 -9.31
CA ILE A 534 -11.72 -5.64 -8.99
C ILE A 534 -10.50 -5.86 -8.10
N LEU A 535 -9.36 -5.31 -8.50
CA LEU A 535 -8.14 -5.30 -7.70
C LEU A 535 -7.90 -3.90 -7.13
N LEU A 536 -7.58 -3.82 -5.83
CA LEU A 536 -7.57 -2.60 -5.04
C LEU A 536 -8.91 -1.85 -5.15
N GLY A 537 -10.00 -2.61 -5.01
CA GLY A 537 -11.36 -2.11 -5.09
C GLY A 537 -11.85 -1.42 -3.81
N PRO A 538 -13.17 -1.22 -3.70
CA PRO A 538 -13.76 -0.56 -2.53
C PRO A 538 -13.39 -1.25 -1.22
N ASN A 539 -13.09 -0.45 -0.20
CA ASN A 539 -12.74 -0.92 1.15
C ASN A 539 -11.56 -1.89 1.25
N VAL A 540 -10.55 -1.76 0.37
CA VAL A 540 -9.32 -2.57 0.40
C VAL A 540 -8.08 -1.75 0.78
N GLY A 541 -8.09 -0.45 0.56
CA GLY A 541 -6.97 0.42 0.88
C GLY A 541 -6.57 0.35 2.36
N SER A 542 -5.29 0.54 2.67
CA SER A 542 -4.78 0.53 4.06
C SER A 542 -4.80 1.95 4.63
N GLY A 543 -5.75 2.25 5.53
CA GLY A 543 -5.92 3.59 6.12
C GLY A 543 -4.93 3.91 7.23
N HIS A 544 -4.51 2.93 8.00
CA HIS A 544 -3.64 3.11 9.18
C HIS A 544 -2.17 2.74 8.93
N GLY A 545 -1.87 2.19 7.79
CA GLY A 545 -0.58 1.66 7.42
C GLY A 545 -0.75 0.41 6.58
N GLY A 546 0.32 -0.32 6.32
CA GLY A 546 0.27 -1.56 5.59
C GLY A 546 0.64 -1.45 4.12
N SER A 547 0.80 -2.62 3.53
CA SER A 547 1.20 -2.75 2.15
C SER A 547 0.01 -2.94 1.22
N MET A 548 -0.20 -2.00 0.30
CA MET A 548 -1.18 -2.17 -0.77
C MET A 548 -0.87 -3.39 -1.63
N ILE A 549 0.43 -3.71 -1.82
CA ILE A 549 0.85 -4.91 -2.58
C ILE A 549 0.29 -6.18 -1.94
N ARG A 550 0.41 -6.32 -0.61
CA ARG A 550 -0.13 -7.50 0.10
C ARG A 550 -1.64 -7.61 0.00
N ASN A 551 -2.36 -6.48 0.05
CA ASN A 551 -3.81 -6.50 -0.12
C ASN A 551 -4.21 -6.91 -1.55
N ILE A 552 -3.47 -6.45 -2.56
CA ILE A 552 -3.67 -6.84 -3.96
C ILE A 552 -3.37 -8.34 -4.15
N GLU A 553 -2.27 -8.85 -3.58
CA GLU A 553 -1.94 -10.28 -3.61
C GLU A 553 -3.03 -11.13 -2.96
N ASN A 554 -3.59 -10.68 -1.83
CA ASN A 554 -4.71 -11.35 -1.17
C ASN A 554 -5.96 -11.38 -2.05
N GLN A 555 -6.31 -10.26 -2.70
CA GLN A 555 -7.44 -10.22 -3.62
C GLN A 555 -7.20 -11.08 -4.87
N MET A 556 -5.99 -11.07 -5.43
CA MET A 556 -5.69 -11.88 -6.61
C MET A 556 -5.69 -13.37 -6.28
N HIS A 557 -5.21 -13.77 -5.09
CA HIS A 557 -5.36 -15.13 -4.59
C HIS A 557 -6.83 -15.52 -4.50
N PHE A 558 -7.67 -14.68 -3.87
CA PHE A 558 -9.11 -14.91 -3.77
C PHE A 558 -9.76 -15.04 -5.16
N ALA A 559 -9.48 -14.13 -6.08
CA ALA A 559 -9.99 -14.17 -7.44
C ALA A 559 -9.59 -15.47 -8.17
N GLY A 560 -8.33 -15.89 -8.02
CA GLY A 560 -7.83 -17.16 -8.56
C GLY A 560 -8.60 -18.38 -8.00
N GLN A 561 -8.88 -18.40 -6.69
CA GLN A 561 -9.69 -19.46 -6.08
C GLN A 561 -11.15 -19.45 -6.59
N VAL A 562 -11.75 -18.27 -6.77
CA VAL A 562 -13.11 -18.15 -7.35
C VAL A 562 -13.15 -18.71 -8.78
N VAL A 563 -12.14 -18.38 -9.60
CA VAL A 563 -12.02 -18.94 -10.96
C VAL A 563 -11.86 -20.46 -10.91
N GLN A 564 -11.02 -21.00 -10.02
CA GLN A 564 -10.85 -22.45 -9.86
C GLN A 564 -12.15 -23.14 -9.42
N CYS A 565 -12.96 -22.53 -8.53
CA CYS A 565 -14.26 -23.05 -8.15
C CYS A 565 -15.22 -23.10 -9.35
N ALA A 566 -15.24 -22.07 -10.20
CA ALA A 566 -16.07 -22.04 -11.40
C ALA A 566 -15.67 -23.15 -12.38
N GLU A 567 -14.37 -23.31 -12.64
CA GLU A 567 -13.86 -24.39 -13.51
C GLU A 567 -14.15 -25.78 -12.95
N ALA A 568 -14.01 -25.99 -11.63
CA ALA A 568 -14.31 -27.26 -10.99
C ALA A 568 -15.79 -27.66 -11.10
N GLN A 569 -16.67 -26.67 -11.22
CA GLN A 569 -18.12 -26.87 -11.43
C GLN A 569 -18.52 -26.84 -12.90
N GLU A 570 -17.58 -26.73 -13.85
CA GLU A 570 -17.85 -26.56 -15.28
C GLU A 570 -18.80 -25.38 -15.59
N ALA A 571 -18.73 -24.32 -14.76
CA ALA A 571 -19.57 -23.16 -14.90
C ALA A 571 -19.03 -22.20 -15.97
N SER A 572 -19.92 -21.59 -16.76
CA SER A 572 -19.55 -20.54 -17.72
C SER A 572 -19.40 -19.20 -17.01
N THR A 573 -20.12 -18.98 -15.92
CA THR A 573 -20.04 -17.73 -15.15
C THR A 573 -20.01 -17.98 -13.65
N VAL A 574 -19.36 -17.07 -12.94
CA VAL A 574 -19.37 -16.97 -11.48
C VAL A 574 -19.58 -15.52 -11.06
N GLU A 575 -20.45 -15.29 -10.10
CA GLU A 575 -20.65 -13.98 -9.47
C GLU A 575 -21.01 -14.14 -7.99
N VAL A 576 -20.92 -13.06 -7.23
CA VAL A 576 -21.33 -13.06 -5.82
C VAL A 576 -22.86 -12.91 -5.74
N LYS A 577 -23.50 -13.63 -4.80
CA LYS A 577 -24.92 -13.46 -4.50
C LYS A 577 -25.19 -12.08 -3.88
N GLU A 578 -26.33 -11.48 -4.24
CA GLU A 578 -26.80 -10.20 -3.69
C GLU A 578 -26.87 -10.22 -2.15
N THR A 579 -27.25 -11.35 -1.56
CA THR A 579 -27.34 -11.52 -0.10
C THR A 579 -25.96 -11.44 0.56
N ALA A 580 -24.96 -12.11 0.01
CA ALA A 580 -23.59 -12.11 0.52
C ALA A 580 -22.94 -10.71 0.37
N TYR A 581 -23.14 -10.08 -0.78
CA TYR A 581 -22.69 -8.72 -1.06
C TYR A 581 -23.28 -7.70 -0.07
N THR A 582 -24.59 -7.76 0.16
CA THR A 582 -25.30 -6.85 1.09
C THR A 582 -24.86 -7.07 2.53
N ASP A 583 -24.74 -8.34 2.96
CA ASP A 583 -24.28 -8.67 4.31
C ASP A 583 -22.84 -8.23 4.55
N TYR A 584 -21.95 -8.42 3.57
CA TYR A 584 -20.58 -7.95 3.69
C TYR A 584 -20.50 -6.41 3.73
N SER A 585 -21.27 -5.72 2.87
CA SER A 585 -21.31 -4.24 2.85
C SER A 585 -21.80 -3.69 4.18
N ARG A 586 -22.83 -4.29 4.79
CA ARG A 586 -23.31 -3.91 6.13
C ARG A 586 -22.22 -4.13 7.20
N ARG A 587 -21.52 -5.27 7.19
CA ARG A 587 -20.42 -5.56 8.12
C ARG A 587 -19.28 -4.53 8.00
N ILE A 588 -18.96 -4.08 6.80
CA ILE A 588 -17.98 -3.03 6.53
C ILE A 588 -18.42 -1.72 7.18
N ASP A 589 -19.66 -1.30 6.96
CA ASP A 589 -20.19 -0.05 7.50
C ASP A 589 -20.25 -0.08 9.03
N ASP A 590 -20.77 -1.16 9.63
CA ASP A 590 -20.79 -1.39 11.07
C ASP A 590 -19.39 -1.36 11.70
N ALA A 591 -18.38 -1.86 10.99
CA ALA A 591 -17.01 -1.83 11.44
C ALA A 591 -16.42 -0.40 11.38
N HIS A 592 -16.67 0.32 10.28
CA HIS A 592 -16.20 1.70 10.13
C HIS A 592 -16.84 2.66 11.13
N ASP A 593 -18.09 2.44 11.50
CA ASP A 593 -18.78 3.28 12.51
C ASP A 593 -18.08 3.26 13.89
N ARG A 594 -17.30 2.23 14.15
CA ARG A 594 -16.51 2.09 15.39
C ARG A 594 -15.11 2.68 15.29
N LEU A 595 -14.70 3.20 14.11
CA LEU A 595 -13.34 3.63 13.87
C LEU A 595 -13.22 5.15 13.77
N VAL A 596 -12.01 5.64 13.99
CA VAL A 596 -11.66 7.07 13.97
C VAL A 596 -11.95 7.75 12.62
N TRP A 597 -12.06 6.99 11.53
CA TRP A 597 -12.27 7.53 10.19
C TRP A 597 -13.64 8.16 9.97
N THR A 598 -14.62 7.81 10.79
CA THR A 598 -15.96 8.42 10.81
C THR A 598 -16.08 9.56 11.84
N HIS A 599 -14.96 10.00 12.44
CA HIS A 599 -14.97 11.10 13.41
C HIS A 599 -15.53 12.39 12.79
N PRO A 600 -16.54 13.03 13.42
CA PRO A 600 -17.27 14.16 12.83
C PRO A 600 -16.41 15.40 12.58
N GLY A 601 -15.34 15.60 13.37
CA GLY A 601 -14.41 16.74 13.25
C GLY A 601 -13.36 16.57 12.15
N THR A 602 -13.49 15.58 11.26
CA THR A 602 -12.44 15.28 10.27
C THR A 602 -13.04 15.05 8.89
N GLU A 603 -12.56 15.79 7.91
CA GLU A 603 -12.72 15.47 6.49
C GLU A 603 -11.49 14.69 6.02
N ASN A 604 -11.70 13.55 5.37
CA ASN A 604 -10.63 12.73 4.79
C ASN A 604 -11.02 12.20 3.41
N TRP A 605 -10.04 11.77 2.63
CA TRP A 605 -10.25 11.27 1.27
C TRP A 605 -10.78 9.81 1.23
N TYR A 606 -11.01 9.20 2.39
CA TYR A 606 -11.58 7.86 2.51
C TYR A 606 -13.10 7.86 2.36
N ARG A 607 -13.73 9.02 2.64
CA ARG A 607 -15.19 9.18 2.74
C ARG A 607 -15.76 9.78 1.47
N ASN A 608 -16.89 9.25 1.05
CA ASN A 608 -17.69 9.80 -0.03
C ASN A 608 -18.48 11.06 0.41
N SER A 609 -19.25 11.63 -0.50
CA SER A 609 -20.06 12.82 -0.28
C SER A 609 -21.11 12.65 0.83
N GLN A 610 -21.55 11.41 1.10
CA GLN A 610 -22.51 11.06 2.15
C GLN A 610 -21.84 10.74 3.49
N GLY A 611 -20.50 10.74 3.55
CA GLY A 611 -19.73 10.45 4.75
C GLY A 611 -19.41 8.97 4.98
N ARG A 612 -19.82 8.06 4.08
CA ARG A 612 -19.47 6.63 4.13
C ARG A 612 -17.99 6.43 3.77
N VAL A 613 -17.29 5.56 4.48
CA VAL A 613 -15.90 5.20 4.16
C VAL A 613 -15.91 4.15 3.05
N VAL A 614 -15.38 4.51 1.88
CA VAL A 614 -15.40 3.66 0.68
C VAL A 614 -14.02 3.21 0.20
N ALA A 615 -12.94 3.87 0.64
CA ALA A 615 -11.62 3.64 0.05
C ALA A 615 -10.74 2.64 0.83
N ILE A 616 -10.95 2.50 2.13
CA ILE A 616 -10.04 1.76 3.02
C ILE A 616 -10.75 0.63 3.77
N THR A 617 -9.97 -0.39 4.17
CA THR A 617 -10.48 -1.53 4.94
C THR A 617 -10.56 -1.23 6.43
N PRO A 618 -11.63 -1.67 7.14
CA PRO A 618 -11.69 -1.60 8.59
C PRO A 618 -10.99 -2.78 9.29
N TRP A 619 -10.61 -3.80 8.55
CA TRP A 619 -10.09 -5.04 9.09
C TRP A 619 -8.60 -4.96 9.43
N ARG A 620 -8.17 -5.78 10.40
CA ARG A 620 -6.78 -6.14 10.55
C ARG A 620 -6.30 -6.95 9.34
N ASN A 621 -5.01 -6.89 9.04
CA ASN A 621 -4.47 -7.62 7.90
C ASN A 621 -4.66 -9.12 8.00
N ASP A 622 -4.49 -9.72 9.19
CA ASP A 622 -4.71 -11.14 9.37
C ASP A 622 -6.18 -11.54 9.13
N ALA A 623 -7.13 -10.69 9.50
CA ALA A 623 -8.55 -10.92 9.25
C ALA A 623 -8.88 -10.85 7.75
N PHE A 624 -8.37 -9.83 7.04
CA PHE A 624 -8.57 -9.72 5.60
C PHE A 624 -7.86 -10.87 4.86
N TRP A 625 -6.64 -11.20 5.27
CA TRP A 625 -5.91 -12.35 4.74
C TRP A 625 -6.71 -13.65 4.87
N ARG A 626 -7.28 -13.95 6.06
CA ARG A 626 -8.12 -15.16 6.25
C ARG A 626 -9.36 -15.18 5.38
N MET A 627 -10.07 -14.03 5.29
CA MET A 627 -11.28 -13.93 4.46
C MET A 627 -11.01 -14.18 2.96
N THR A 628 -9.76 -13.95 2.52
CA THR A 628 -9.36 -14.09 1.11
C THR A 628 -8.64 -15.39 0.79
N ARG A 629 -8.49 -16.34 1.75
CA ARG A 629 -7.81 -17.63 1.50
C ARG A 629 -8.66 -18.62 0.71
N SER A 630 -9.94 -18.68 0.99
CA SER A 630 -10.87 -19.56 0.29
C SER A 630 -12.21 -18.86 0.14
N PRO A 631 -12.82 -18.88 -1.05
CA PRO A 631 -14.19 -18.41 -1.21
C PRO A 631 -15.15 -19.34 -0.47
N ASP A 632 -16.20 -18.78 0.10
CA ASP A 632 -17.36 -19.58 0.51
C ASP A 632 -18.25 -19.78 -0.72
N GLU A 633 -18.32 -21.01 -1.23
CA GLU A 633 -19.15 -21.32 -2.39
C GLU A 633 -20.64 -21.02 -2.15
N ALA A 634 -21.07 -21.01 -0.87
CA ALA A 634 -22.43 -20.62 -0.53
C ALA A 634 -22.73 -19.13 -0.83
N ASP A 635 -21.70 -18.30 -0.88
CA ASP A 635 -21.80 -16.87 -1.22
C ASP A 635 -21.77 -16.62 -2.73
N LEU A 636 -21.43 -17.62 -3.53
CA LEU A 636 -21.28 -17.53 -4.98
C LEU A 636 -22.46 -18.13 -5.72
N GLU A 637 -22.70 -17.63 -6.92
CA GLU A 637 -23.65 -18.14 -7.89
C GLU A 637 -22.90 -18.57 -9.16
N PHE A 638 -23.21 -19.77 -9.64
CA PHE A 638 -22.57 -20.39 -10.79
C PHE A 638 -23.63 -20.72 -11.83
N ASP A 639 -23.48 -20.19 -13.05
CA ASP A 639 -24.37 -20.52 -14.17
C ASP A 639 -23.63 -21.39 -15.19
N HIS A 640 -24.39 -22.29 -15.82
CA HIS A 640 -23.88 -23.16 -16.89
C HIS A 640 -24.47 -22.72 -18.23
N ARG A 641 -23.65 -22.67 -19.25
CA ARG A 641 -24.11 -22.37 -20.60
C ARG A 641 -25.18 -23.43 -21.00
N GLN A 642 -26.38 -22.98 -21.28
CA GLN A 642 -27.36 -23.86 -21.88
C GLN A 642 -26.83 -24.26 -23.27
N GLU A 643 -26.51 -25.56 -23.45
CA GLU A 643 -26.27 -26.07 -24.77
C GLU A 643 -27.52 -25.71 -25.60
N SER A 644 -27.37 -24.85 -26.61
CA SER A 644 -28.42 -24.61 -27.56
C SER A 644 -28.78 -25.99 -28.13
N SER A 645 -29.88 -26.56 -27.64
CA SER A 645 -30.45 -27.79 -28.20
C SER A 645 -30.62 -27.55 -29.69
N GLY A 646 -29.66 -28.07 -30.47
CA GLY A 646 -29.68 -27.97 -31.90
C GLY A 646 -31.04 -28.46 -32.39
N ALA A 647 -31.84 -27.53 -32.92
CA ALA A 647 -33.01 -27.87 -33.68
C ALA A 647 -32.52 -28.69 -34.86
N ALA A 648 -32.82 -30.01 -34.81
CA ALA A 648 -32.62 -30.95 -35.89
C ALA A 648 -33.53 -30.60 -37.10
#